data_a4a666bfee285b3e5cee1a7d1a404f44
#
_entry.id   a4a666bfee285b3e5cee1a7d1a404f44
#
_cell.length_a   1.000
_cell.length_b   1.000
_cell.length_c   1.000
_cell.angle_alpha   90.00
_cell.angle_beta   90.00
_cell.angle_gamma   90.00
#
_symmetry.space_group_name_H-M   'P 1'
#
loop_
_entity.id
_entity.type
_entity.pdbx_description
1 polymer ?
#
loop_
_entity_poly.entity_id
_entity_poly.type
_entity_poly.pdbx_seq_one_letter_code
_entity_poly.pdbx_strand_id
1 'polypeptide(L)'
;MRHAKDRLGLRVGVGISVLRIYLADLYHDYLPTRQHVPLGIAYIGSYLKKEFGAEVETRLFKSAEKLLDAIDGQRPDMVALANYTWNESLNDFAGRHIRKTLGDDVPIVMGGPNIRIDEAGVAAFLNTHTYVDRYVLYAGERPMADIVRRLKDRPVDQRKSGDVRKLQLFNSHALVDGKLSGGAEVGKENSLDFVPSPYLSGMLDDFLDDGFLPIIETNRGCPFSCTFCVWGISALSEIKQFSMERVRAELEYLAGSRWSFSELVFADANFGILKRDVEIAQHLRNLYQKFASFQAVQVYWSKSAQPHMVDIGKILGQLTHTYVAFQSLDPVVLEAIKRKNISTDKLVHLINELRSYTHSTQTDLLVGLPNEDFESHLRSIDSALRYGINMIFGGEIRLLPGSEMDTEASRAEFKLRTKYRLCEGQYGRYRGELVYELEEVVRQTSTMTEDEMLRLRVLRTIFFASVTLGEHRPIISYLVKKGLSAVEFFKRLAEPDARYPAFDRALAWCRDWAVNEWFTSVDEVAKRLAKPENAEAMFHDGAFFKLNYGMLARLICHPDEYADFCRKVEDTLRGIVPDEDPEVVREIVALCSARNFIRRTAVGDDLTAPKAVLSAKTRRILHECGYLSSDESGPDSALPLQMTELTAEIIRKRIAEFRKDPTVLHMSQLLEQLRGRTYLEVLSAGHPPSRVNDQQHEHAAA
;
A
#
# COMPACT_ATOMS: atom_id res chain seq x y z
N MET A 1 31.54 24.47 77.96
CA MET A 1 31.75 23.03 78.12
C MET A 1 30.89 22.27 77.17
N ARG A 2 31.54 21.61 76.20
CA ARG A 2 31.23 20.34 75.54
C ARG A 2 29.85 20.15 74.82
N HIS A 3 29.93 20.26 73.52
CA HIS A 3 29.59 19.24 72.48
C HIS A 3 28.12 18.70 72.40
N ALA A 4 27.42 19.15 71.41
CA ALA A 4 26.51 18.29 70.60
C ALA A 4 26.80 18.59 69.14
N LYS A 5 27.51 17.66 68.48
CA LYS A 5 27.81 17.66 67.05
C LYS A 5 26.62 17.07 66.30
N ASP A 6 26.23 17.79 65.29
CA ASP A 6 25.56 17.38 64.03
C ASP A 6 25.44 15.90 63.74
N ARG A 7 24.24 15.51 63.40
CA ARG A 7 23.94 14.49 62.42
C ARG A 7 22.96 15.06 61.37
N LEU A 8 23.48 15.82 60.44
CA LEU A 8 22.86 16.02 59.15
C LEU A 8 23.01 14.69 58.40
N GLY A 9 21.91 13.91 58.37
CA GLY A 9 21.79 12.76 57.46
C GLY A 9 21.70 13.30 56.04
N LEU A 10 22.76 13.23 55.28
CA LEU A 10 22.75 13.32 53.82
C LEU A 10 21.80 12.25 53.31
N ARG A 11 20.59 12.65 52.94
CA ARG A 11 19.78 11.87 51.98
C ARG A 11 20.58 11.84 50.68
N VAL A 12 21.26 10.75 50.41
CA VAL A 12 21.72 10.39 49.07
C VAL A 12 20.49 10.43 48.23
N GLY A 13 20.34 11.38 47.36
CA GLY A 13 19.33 11.43 46.34
C GLY A 13 19.49 10.15 45.53
N VAL A 14 18.57 9.25 45.63
CA VAL A 14 18.41 8.12 44.69
C VAL A 14 18.16 8.80 43.34
N GLY A 15 19.20 8.89 42.52
CA GLY A 15 19.05 9.37 41.14
C GLY A 15 17.97 8.51 40.48
N ILE A 16 16.92 9.14 40.00
CA ILE A 16 15.89 8.47 39.24
C ILE A 16 16.59 7.85 38.04
N SER A 17 16.70 6.51 38.02
CA SER A 17 17.23 5.76 36.88
C SER A 17 16.21 5.88 35.75
N VAL A 18 16.48 6.73 34.77
CA VAL A 18 15.63 6.85 33.56
C VAL A 18 15.67 5.55 32.78
N LEU A 19 14.51 4.96 32.54
CA LEU A 19 14.37 3.73 31.77
C LEU A 19 14.31 4.06 30.29
N ARG A 20 15.30 3.57 29.53
CA ARG A 20 15.43 3.84 28.09
C ARG A 20 14.81 2.73 27.27
N ILE A 21 13.86 3.09 26.39
CA ILE A 21 13.08 2.19 25.56
C ILE A 21 13.26 2.56 24.10
N TYR A 22 13.74 1.60 23.29
CA TYR A 22 13.81 1.74 21.84
C TYR A 22 12.58 1.09 21.21
N LEU A 23 11.84 1.87 20.44
CA LEU A 23 10.62 1.45 19.74
C LEU A 23 10.92 1.46 18.24
N ALA A 24 10.78 0.32 17.56
CA ALA A 24 11.12 0.20 16.16
C ALA A 24 9.95 -0.34 15.32
N ASP A 25 9.67 0.35 14.22
CA ASP A 25 8.80 -0.07 13.12
C ASP A 25 9.65 -0.07 11.85
N LEU A 26 10.40 -1.16 11.67
CA LEU A 26 11.44 -1.26 10.64
C LEU A 26 10.84 -1.37 9.24
N TYR A 27 11.57 -0.84 8.25
CA TYR A 27 11.25 -0.98 6.83
C TYR A 27 12.52 -1.23 6.01
N HIS A 28 12.35 -1.84 4.85
CA HIS A 28 13.42 -1.99 3.88
C HIS A 28 13.63 -0.68 3.12
N ASP A 29 14.85 -0.16 3.14
CA ASP A 29 15.24 1.15 2.62
C ASP A 29 15.95 1.11 1.26
N TYR A 30 16.08 -0.09 0.66
CA TYR A 30 16.75 -0.24 -0.62
C TYR A 30 16.03 0.47 -1.77
N LEU A 31 14.69 0.35 -1.85
CA LEU A 31 13.93 1.09 -2.85
C LEU A 31 13.44 2.41 -2.25
N PRO A 32 13.57 3.53 -2.98
CA PRO A 32 13.08 4.84 -2.54
C PRO A 32 11.54 4.87 -2.64
N THR A 33 10.87 4.07 -1.81
CA THR A 33 9.42 4.08 -1.69
C THR A 33 9.00 5.20 -0.75
N ARG A 34 7.78 5.74 -0.95
CA ARG A 34 7.21 6.71 -0.01
C ARG A 34 6.91 6.00 1.30
N GLN A 35 7.61 6.40 2.35
CA GLN A 35 7.44 5.84 3.67
C GLN A 35 6.58 6.74 4.53
N HIS A 36 5.81 6.13 5.43
CA HIS A 36 5.00 6.85 6.42
C HIS A 36 5.70 6.90 7.76
N VAL A 37 5.39 7.94 8.53
CA VAL A 37 5.85 8.04 9.92
C VAL A 37 5.41 6.81 10.72
N PRO A 38 6.16 6.39 11.74
CA PRO A 38 5.87 5.19 12.54
C PRO A 38 4.77 5.44 13.58
N LEU A 39 3.52 5.73 13.12
CA LEU A 39 2.43 6.18 13.97
C LEU A 39 2.10 5.21 15.11
N GLY A 40 2.09 3.89 14.84
CA GLY A 40 1.73 2.88 15.85
C GLY A 40 2.66 2.87 17.05
N ILE A 41 3.97 2.87 16.82
CA ILE A 41 4.96 2.92 17.92
C ILE A 41 5.03 4.33 18.55
N ALA A 42 4.70 5.38 17.80
CA ALA A 42 4.63 6.73 18.32
C ALA A 42 3.47 6.91 19.31
N TYR A 43 2.33 6.25 19.08
CA TYR A 43 1.24 6.20 20.07
C TYR A 43 1.70 5.53 21.37
N ILE A 44 2.43 4.42 21.28
CA ILE A 44 3.02 3.75 22.45
C ILE A 44 3.98 4.73 23.17
N GLY A 45 4.89 5.36 22.45
CA GLY A 45 5.85 6.33 23.00
C GLY A 45 5.16 7.51 23.70
N SER A 46 4.13 8.09 23.06
CA SER A 46 3.34 9.20 23.63
C SER A 46 2.59 8.76 24.89
N TYR A 47 2.06 7.56 24.91
CA TYR A 47 1.36 7.02 26.09
C TYR A 47 2.32 6.74 27.24
N LEU A 48 3.49 6.16 26.97
CA LEU A 48 4.54 5.95 27.97
C LEU A 48 5.02 7.30 28.56
N LYS A 49 5.22 8.31 27.73
CA LYS A 49 5.59 9.66 28.19
C LYS A 49 4.52 10.28 29.09
N LYS A 50 3.23 10.10 28.78
CA LYS A 50 2.11 10.54 29.61
C LYS A 50 2.12 9.84 30.98
N GLU A 51 2.30 8.51 31.01
CA GLU A 51 2.19 7.69 32.21
C GLU A 51 3.39 7.87 33.17
N PHE A 52 4.60 8.06 32.62
CA PHE A 52 5.84 8.00 33.40
C PHE A 52 6.68 9.29 33.37
N GLY A 53 6.34 10.26 32.52
CA GLY A 53 7.04 11.54 32.45
C GLY A 53 8.54 11.37 32.16
N ALA A 54 9.38 11.95 33.03
CA ALA A 54 10.82 11.92 32.92
C ALA A 54 11.47 10.59 33.38
N GLU A 55 10.70 9.67 33.95
CA GLU A 55 11.22 8.36 34.38
C GLU A 55 11.48 7.42 33.18
N VAL A 56 10.91 7.74 31.99
CA VAL A 56 11.05 6.94 30.77
C VAL A 56 11.48 7.84 29.60
N GLU A 57 12.56 7.43 28.93
CA GLU A 57 13.03 7.97 27.66
C GLU A 57 12.64 7.01 26.54
N THR A 58 11.90 7.48 25.54
CA THR A 58 11.56 6.68 24.35
C THR A 58 12.27 7.21 23.13
N ARG A 59 12.80 6.31 22.29
CA ARG A 59 13.40 6.63 21.00
C ARG A 59 12.77 5.79 19.90
N LEU A 60 12.37 6.43 18.79
CA LEU A 60 11.68 5.79 17.69
C LEU A 60 12.65 5.50 16.55
N PHE A 61 12.48 4.34 15.88
CA PHE A 61 13.30 3.92 14.76
C PHE A 61 12.45 3.38 13.61
N LYS A 62 12.80 3.78 12.38
CA LYS A 62 12.31 3.19 11.13
C LYS A 62 13.40 2.42 10.41
N SER A 63 14.64 2.88 10.43
CA SER A 63 15.79 2.24 9.81
C SER A 63 16.40 1.19 10.74
N ALA A 64 16.67 -0.02 10.21
CA ALA A 64 17.36 -1.07 10.93
C ALA A 64 18.80 -0.65 11.28
N GLU A 65 19.53 -0.03 10.35
CA GLU A 65 20.90 0.45 10.60
C GLU A 65 20.94 1.49 11.72
N LYS A 66 20.03 2.51 11.69
CA LYS A 66 19.95 3.51 12.77
C LYS A 66 19.64 2.88 14.15
N LEU A 67 18.78 1.82 14.17
CA LEU A 67 18.51 1.08 15.41
C LEU A 67 19.76 0.35 15.93
N LEU A 68 20.45 -0.37 15.04
CA LEU A 68 21.64 -1.14 15.41
C LEU A 68 22.78 -0.22 15.84
N ASP A 69 23.02 0.90 15.17
CA ASP A 69 23.99 1.91 15.57
C ASP A 69 23.67 2.50 16.96
N ALA A 70 22.40 2.74 17.23
CA ALA A 70 21.97 3.22 18.54
C ALA A 70 22.21 2.17 19.64
N ILE A 71 22.00 0.90 19.37
CA ILE A 71 22.27 -0.22 20.29
C ILE A 71 23.75 -0.38 20.55
N ASP A 72 24.59 -0.30 19.53
CA ASP A 72 26.04 -0.38 19.63
C ASP A 72 26.62 0.80 20.43
N GLY A 73 26.00 1.99 20.31
CA GLY A 73 26.44 3.20 20.98
C GLY A 73 25.92 3.39 22.42
N GLN A 74 24.68 2.99 22.68
CA GLN A 74 24.04 3.21 23.97
C GLN A 74 23.00 2.11 24.25
N ARG A 75 23.27 1.33 25.29
CA ARG A 75 22.38 0.23 25.71
C ARG A 75 21.01 0.76 26.15
N PRO A 76 19.89 0.25 25.55
CA PRO A 76 18.55 0.44 26.09
C PRO A 76 18.25 -0.51 27.26
N ASP A 77 17.21 -0.20 28.02
CA ASP A 77 16.66 -1.11 29.03
C ASP A 77 15.63 -2.09 28.44
N MET A 78 15.05 -1.76 27.26
CA MET A 78 14.13 -2.59 26.52
C MET A 78 14.09 -2.19 25.05
N VAL A 79 13.89 -3.15 24.15
CA VAL A 79 13.59 -2.92 22.73
C VAL A 79 12.21 -3.45 22.41
N ALA A 80 11.40 -2.69 21.66
CA ALA A 80 10.11 -3.13 21.16
C ALA A 80 10.07 -3.05 19.63
N LEU A 81 9.60 -4.12 18.98
CA LEU A 81 9.58 -4.28 17.53
C LEU A 81 8.12 -4.41 17.05
N ALA A 82 7.73 -3.61 16.06
CA ALA A 82 6.44 -3.74 15.39
C ALA A 82 6.53 -4.78 14.27
N ASN A 83 5.67 -5.80 14.30
CA ASN A 83 5.68 -6.93 13.39
C ASN A 83 4.57 -6.85 12.35
N TYR A 84 4.98 -6.69 11.09
CA TYR A 84 4.14 -6.68 9.90
C TYR A 84 4.67 -7.68 8.88
N THR A 85 3.85 -8.02 7.88
CA THR A 85 4.25 -8.92 6.78
C THR A 85 5.42 -8.40 5.94
N TRP A 86 5.70 -7.12 6.00
CA TRP A 86 6.78 -6.47 5.24
C TRP A 86 8.08 -6.25 6.02
N ASN A 87 8.16 -6.72 7.28
CA ASN A 87 9.36 -6.53 8.11
C ASN A 87 9.65 -7.69 9.08
N GLU A 88 9.06 -8.86 8.91
CA GLU A 88 9.27 -10.00 9.80
C GLU A 88 10.72 -10.48 9.78
N SER A 89 11.28 -10.70 8.59
CA SER A 89 12.67 -11.12 8.43
C SER A 89 13.65 -10.02 8.85
N LEU A 90 13.28 -8.76 8.65
CA LEU A 90 14.09 -7.61 9.10
C LEU A 90 14.09 -7.50 10.63
N ASN A 91 12.97 -7.80 11.28
CA ASN A 91 12.90 -7.94 12.74
C ASN A 91 13.72 -9.12 13.25
N ASP A 92 13.73 -10.27 12.54
CA ASP A 92 14.59 -11.41 12.86
C ASP A 92 16.07 -11.05 12.81
N PHE A 93 16.48 -10.35 11.75
CA PHE A 93 17.84 -9.86 11.61
C PHE A 93 18.21 -8.92 12.78
N ALA A 94 17.38 -7.93 13.08
CA ALA A 94 17.60 -7.00 14.18
C ALA A 94 17.61 -7.71 15.54
N GLY A 95 16.65 -8.61 15.78
CA GLY A 95 16.53 -9.38 17.03
C GLY A 95 17.76 -10.27 17.30
N ARG A 96 18.25 -10.97 16.28
CA ARG A 96 19.50 -11.78 16.37
C ARG A 96 20.70 -10.88 16.69
N HIS A 97 20.81 -9.70 16.06
CA HIS A 97 21.90 -8.76 16.36
C HIS A 97 21.81 -8.23 17.80
N ILE A 98 20.61 -7.86 18.26
CA ILE A 98 20.40 -7.43 19.66
C ILE A 98 20.81 -8.51 20.64
N ARG A 99 20.41 -9.76 20.43
CA ARG A 99 20.79 -10.90 21.28
C ARG A 99 22.30 -11.15 21.27
N LYS A 100 22.94 -11.06 20.11
CA LYS A 100 24.39 -11.19 19.99
C LYS A 100 25.14 -10.10 20.76
N THR A 101 24.64 -8.85 20.73
CA THR A 101 25.31 -7.68 21.33
C THR A 101 24.99 -7.55 22.82
N LEU A 102 23.75 -7.74 23.23
CA LEU A 102 23.25 -7.43 24.57
C LEU A 102 22.84 -8.67 25.37
N GLY A 103 22.82 -9.85 24.77
CA GLY A 103 22.40 -11.10 25.42
C GLY A 103 20.96 -11.04 25.92
N ASP A 104 20.69 -11.71 27.04
CA ASP A 104 19.40 -11.71 27.73
C ASP A 104 19.24 -10.57 28.74
N ASP A 105 20.19 -9.68 28.80
CA ASP A 105 20.15 -8.53 29.73
C ASP A 105 19.15 -7.45 29.29
N VAL A 106 18.74 -7.44 27.99
CA VAL A 106 17.77 -6.48 27.44
C VAL A 106 16.57 -7.22 26.90
N PRO A 107 15.37 -7.04 27.47
CA PRO A 107 14.15 -7.63 26.97
C PRO A 107 13.80 -7.13 25.57
N ILE A 108 13.31 -8.04 24.72
CA ILE A 108 12.72 -7.73 23.41
C ILE A 108 11.23 -8.05 23.46
N VAL A 109 10.42 -7.01 23.29
CA VAL A 109 8.96 -7.11 23.20
C VAL A 109 8.56 -6.93 21.74
N MET A 110 7.67 -7.77 21.23
CA MET A 110 7.15 -7.63 19.88
C MET A 110 5.64 -7.45 19.91
N GLY A 111 5.07 -6.79 18.92
CA GLY A 111 3.63 -6.62 18.74
C GLY A 111 3.32 -6.29 17.30
N GLY A 112 2.05 -6.33 16.93
CA GLY A 112 1.61 -6.07 15.56
C GLY A 112 0.71 -7.18 15.01
N PRO A 113 0.13 -7.00 13.82
CA PRO A 113 -0.91 -7.90 13.31
C PRO A 113 -0.38 -9.17 12.63
N ASN A 114 0.93 -9.31 12.41
CA ASN A 114 1.49 -10.43 11.66
C ASN A 114 1.71 -11.68 12.54
N ILE A 115 0.63 -12.20 13.09
CA ILE A 115 0.65 -13.39 13.96
C ILE A 115 -0.73 -14.06 13.96
N ARG A 116 -0.77 -15.39 14.08
CA ARG A 116 -2.00 -16.10 14.47
C ARG A 116 -2.27 -15.84 15.94
N ILE A 117 -3.46 -15.34 16.25
CA ILE A 117 -3.82 -14.85 17.59
C ILE A 117 -4.31 -15.93 18.55
N ASP A 118 -4.57 -17.15 18.05
CA ASP A 118 -4.89 -18.30 18.90
C ASP A 118 -3.65 -18.75 19.69
N GLU A 119 -3.89 -19.44 20.82
CA GLU A 119 -2.80 -19.86 21.71
C GLU A 119 -1.74 -20.71 21.00
N ALA A 120 -2.14 -21.60 20.09
CA ALA A 120 -1.23 -22.46 19.35
C ALA A 120 -0.38 -21.63 18.38
N GLY A 121 -0.98 -20.66 17.71
CA GLY A 121 -0.30 -19.74 16.79
C GLY A 121 0.70 -18.84 17.51
N VAL A 122 0.32 -18.25 18.64
CA VAL A 122 1.23 -17.43 19.47
C VAL A 122 2.38 -18.27 20.01
N ALA A 123 2.10 -19.50 20.50
CA ALA A 123 3.15 -20.41 20.98
C ALA A 123 4.10 -20.82 19.85
N ALA A 124 3.59 -21.13 18.66
CA ALA A 124 4.40 -21.47 17.49
C ALA A 124 5.31 -20.30 17.08
N PHE A 125 4.77 -19.09 17.03
CA PHE A 125 5.54 -17.87 16.73
C PHE A 125 6.69 -17.68 17.72
N LEU A 126 6.41 -17.71 19.03
CA LEU A 126 7.44 -17.52 20.06
C LEU A 126 8.48 -18.64 20.10
N ASN A 127 8.12 -19.86 19.70
CA ASN A 127 9.07 -20.97 19.55
C ASN A 127 10.02 -20.78 18.38
N THR A 128 9.53 -20.17 17.28
CA THR A 128 10.34 -19.88 16.10
C THR A 128 11.22 -18.63 16.31
N HIS A 129 10.67 -17.59 16.92
CA HIS A 129 11.33 -16.30 17.15
C HIS A 129 11.88 -16.22 18.59
N THR A 130 12.83 -17.08 18.91
CA THR A 130 13.36 -17.27 20.28
C THR A 130 13.99 -16.02 20.89
N TYR A 131 14.34 -15.03 20.09
CA TYR A 131 14.83 -13.73 20.54
C TYR A 131 13.72 -12.86 21.15
N VAL A 132 12.42 -13.14 20.89
CA VAL A 132 11.29 -12.42 21.45
C VAL A 132 10.95 -12.92 22.85
N ASP A 133 10.91 -12.02 23.83
CA ASP A 133 10.54 -12.36 25.19
C ASP A 133 9.05 -12.34 25.43
N ARG A 134 8.36 -11.40 24.79
CA ARG A 134 6.91 -11.27 24.87
C ARG A 134 6.32 -10.78 23.56
N TYR A 135 5.11 -11.27 23.25
CA TYR A 135 4.32 -10.74 22.15
C TYR A 135 3.06 -10.04 22.68
N VAL A 136 2.86 -8.80 22.27
CA VAL A 136 1.70 -7.98 22.62
C VAL A 136 0.67 -8.08 21.50
N LEU A 137 -0.53 -8.56 21.80
CA LEU A 137 -1.64 -8.65 20.86
C LEU A 137 -2.47 -7.35 20.88
N TYR A 138 -3.02 -6.99 19.72
CA TYR A 138 -3.92 -5.86 19.51
C TYR A 138 -3.26 -4.49 19.81
N ALA A 139 -3.95 -3.63 20.58
CA ALA A 139 -3.48 -2.30 20.95
C ALA A 139 -2.34 -2.38 21.97
N GLY A 140 -1.19 -1.77 21.64
CA GLY A 140 0.05 -1.89 22.40
C GLY A 140 0.22 -0.90 23.56
N GLU A 141 -0.56 0.18 23.61
CA GLU A 141 -0.30 1.31 24.51
C GLU A 141 -0.32 0.90 25.98
N ARG A 142 -1.39 0.24 26.43
CA ARG A 142 -1.56 -0.20 27.82
C ARG A 142 -0.67 -1.40 28.21
N PRO A 143 -0.59 -2.48 27.39
CA PRO A 143 0.31 -3.58 27.70
C PRO A 143 1.77 -3.12 27.85
N MET A 144 2.24 -2.23 27.00
CA MET A 144 3.59 -1.67 27.11
C MET A 144 3.77 -0.85 28.38
N ALA A 145 2.80 -0.02 28.74
CA ALA A 145 2.85 0.74 29.98
C ALA A 145 2.83 -0.19 31.21
N ASP A 146 2.12 -1.32 31.16
CA ASP A 146 2.10 -2.29 32.27
C ASP A 146 3.45 -3.01 32.41
N ILE A 147 4.10 -3.39 31.29
CA ILE A 147 5.47 -3.92 31.30
C ILE A 147 6.41 -2.91 31.94
N VAL A 148 6.39 -1.64 31.49
CA VAL A 148 7.25 -0.58 32.02
C VAL A 148 7.02 -0.35 33.50
N ARG A 149 5.76 -0.28 33.94
CA ARG A 149 5.40 -0.12 35.37
C ARG A 149 5.98 -1.22 36.26
N ARG A 150 6.02 -2.47 35.73
CA ARG A 150 6.59 -3.62 36.45
C ARG A 150 8.10 -3.63 36.48
N LEU A 151 8.77 -2.95 35.52
CA LEU A 151 10.22 -2.94 35.41
C LEU A 151 10.86 -1.71 36.06
N LYS A 152 10.22 -0.53 36.00
CA LYS A 152 10.86 0.72 36.39
C LYS A 152 11.37 0.74 37.85
N ASP A 153 10.63 0.11 38.76
CA ASP A 153 10.94 0.08 40.17
C ASP A 153 11.89 -1.08 40.57
N ARG A 154 12.29 -1.92 39.59
CA ARG A 154 13.24 -3.02 39.83
C ARG A 154 14.67 -2.58 39.65
N PRO A 155 15.62 -3.18 40.41
CA PRO A 155 17.04 -3.03 40.12
C PRO A 155 17.36 -3.46 38.67
N VAL A 156 18.40 -2.86 38.06
CA VAL A 156 18.77 -3.11 36.65
C VAL A 156 19.02 -4.60 36.37
N ASP A 157 19.65 -5.31 37.35
CA ASP A 157 19.91 -6.76 37.25
C ASP A 157 18.65 -7.64 37.27
N GLN A 158 17.50 -7.08 37.63
CA GLN A 158 16.18 -7.75 37.64
C GLN A 158 15.26 -7.28 36.49
N ARG A 159 15.80 -6.60 35.48
CA ARG A 159 15.06 -6.17 34.28
C ARG A 159 15.37 -7.00 33.04
N LYS A 160 15.84 -8.25 33.24
CA LYS A 160 16.28 -9.14 32.15
C LYS A 160 15.11 -9.83 31.44
N SER A 161 15.39 -10.42 30.28
CA SER A 161 14.47 -11.22 29.48
C SER A 161 13.66 -12.24 30.28
N GLY A 162 14.35 -13.04 31.11
CA GLY A 162 13.70 -14.03 31.97
C GLY A 162 12.72 -13.43 32.98
N ASP A 163 12.98 -12.23 33.48
CA ASP A 163 12.10 -11.54 34.40
C ASP A 163 10.85 -11.01 33.71
N VAL A 164 11.01 -10.51 32.46
CA VAL A 164 9.89 -10.02 31.63
C VAL A 164 9.00 -11.18 31.18
N ARG A 165 9.56 -12.32 30.81
CA ARG A 165 8.78 -13.51 30.42
C ARG A 165 7.85 -13.99 31.54
N LYS A 166 8.25 -13.91 32.81
CA LYS A 166 7.48 -14.36 34.00
C LYS A 166 6.36 -13.41 34.42
N LEU A 167 6.27 -12.20 33.85
CA LEU A 167 5.22 -11.24 34.19
C LEU A 167 3.85 -11.77 33.76
N GLN A 168 2.86 -11.68 34.63
CA GLN A 168 1.46 -11.91 34.29
C GLN A 168 0.85 -10.59 33.84
N LEU A 169 0.64 -10.46 32.53
CA LEU A 169 0.20 -9.22 31.89
C LEU A 169 -0.95 -9.53 30.92
N PHE A 170 -1.88 -8.62 30.78
CA PHE A 170 -2.98 -8.77 29.83
C PHE A 170 -2.54 -8.48 28.38
N ASN A 171 -3.22 -9.08 27.42
CA ASN A 171 -2.94 -8.97 25.97
C ASN A 171 -1.45 -9.13 25.63
N SER A 172 -0.71 -9.87 26.45
CA SER A 172 0.73 -10.03 26.28
C SER A 172 1.14 -11.45 26.70
N HIS A 173 1.80 -12.15 25.79
CA HIS A 173 2.13 -13.57 25.90
C HIS A 173 3.62 -13.81 25.88
N ALA A 174 4.08 -14.83 26.60
CA ALA A 174 5.47 -15.28 26.66
C ALA A 174 5.53 -16.80 26.79
N LEU A 175 6.65 -17.39 26.40
CA LEU A 175 6.96 -18.78 26.73
C LEU A 175 7.76 -18.83 28.03
N VAL A 176 7.26 -19.57 29.04
CA VAL A 176 7.92 -19.85 30.31
C VAL A 176 7.99 -21.36 30.44
N ASP A 177 9.19 -21.91 30.49
CA ASP A 177 9.43 -23.35 30.56
C ASP A 177 8.65 -24.16 29.51
N GLY A 178 8.59 -23.61 28.27
CA GLY A 178 7.92 -24.22 27.12
C GLY A 178 6.38 -24.11 27.16
N LYS A 179 5.81 -23.44 28.14
CA LYS A 179 4.35 -23.20 28.25
C LYS A 179 4.01 -21.75 27.97
N LEU A 180 2.93 -21.54 27.21
CA LEU A 180 2.42 -20.19 26.96
C LEU A 180 1.87 -19.60 28.26
N SER A 181 2.41 -18.45 28.64
CA SER A 181 1.93 -17.63 29.74
C SER A 181 1.34 -16.34 29.14
N GLY A 182 0.09 -16.06 29.41
CA GLY A 182 -0.60 -14.87 28.95
C GLY A 182 -1.53 -14.32 30.01
N GLY A 183 -1.99 -13.10 29.82
CA GLY A 183 -2.95 -12.43 30.70
C GLY A 183 -4.32 -12.31 30.05
N ALA A 184 -5.34 -12.07 30.88
CA ALA A 184 -6.71 -11.83 30.44
C ALA A 184 -6.84 -10.55 29.60
N GLU A 185 -7.89 -10.48 28.78
CA GLU A 185 -8.24 -9.28 28.03
C GLU A 185 -8.54 -8.09 28.95
N VAL A 186 -8.13 -6.89 28.53
CA VAL A 186 -8.46 -5.65 29.23
C VAL A 186 -9.86 -5.20 28.89
N GLY A 187 -10.49 -4.52 29.85
CA GLY A 187 -11.79 -3.86 29.68
C GLY A 187 -11.84 -2.94 28.46
N LYS A 188 -13.00 -2.83 27.84
CA LYS A 188 -13.24 -2.05 26.63
C LYS A 188 -13.15 -0.55 26.93
N GLU A 189 -12.25 0.13 26.21
CA GLU A 189 -12.23 1.58 26.17
C GLU A 189 -13.18 2.07 25.07
N ASN A 190 -13.97 3.08 25.36
CA ASN A 190 -14.93 3.64 24.41
C ASN A 190 -14.34 4.77 23.55
N SER A 191 -13.21 5.34 23.95
CA SER A 191 -12.51 6.44 23.26
C SER A 191 -11.03 6.15 23.13
N LEU A 192 -10.39 6.70 22.09
CA LEU A 192 -8.94 6.65 21.90
C LEU A 192 -8.20 7.86 22.51
N ASP A 193 -8.90 8.84 23.06
CA ASP A 193 -8.30 10.08 23.60
C ASP A 193 -7.43 9.89 24.84
N PHE A 194 -7.44 8.67 25.41
CA PHE A 194 -6.48 8.35 26.47
C PHE A 194 -5.03 8.33 25.96
N VAL A 195 -4.81 8.15 24.65
CA VAL A 195 -3.49 8.19 23.98
C VAL A 195 -3.19 9.61 23.54
N PRO A 196 -2.11 10.26 24.03
CA PRO A 196 -1.72 11.61 23.57
C PRO A 196 -1.29 11.63 22.10
N SER A 197 -1.35 12.82 21.50
CA SER A 197 -0.88 13.01 20.12
C SER A 197 0.63 12.96 19.99
N PRO A 198 1.19 12.07 19.16
CA PRO A 198 2.60 12.11 18.82
C PRO A 198 2.94 13.29 17.89
N TYR A 199 1.98 13.80 17.12
CA TYR A 199 2.16 15.00 16.31
C TYR A 199 2.21 16.25 17.17
N LEU A 200 1.20 16.49 18.00
CA LEU A 200 1.12 17.70 18.84
C LEU A 200 2.23 17.77 19.89
N SER A 201 2.86 16.65 20.23
CA SER A 201 4.03 16.59 21.11
C SER A 201 5.37 16.78 20.38
N GLY A 202 5.39 16.90 19.05
CA GLY A 202 6.59 16.97 18.23
C GLY A 202 7.37 15.65 18.12
N MET A 203 6.82 14.52 18.58
CA MET A 203 7.54 13.23 18.59
C MET A 203 7.83 12.70 17.18
N LEU A 204 7.07 13.13 16.17
CA LEU A 204 7.21 12.70 14.77
C LEU A 204 7.92 13.73 13.88
N ASP A 205 8.35 14.88 14.43
CA ASP A 205 8.89 15.98 13.63
C ASP A 205 10.14 15.59 12.85
N ASP A 206 11.07 14.87 13.49
CA ASP A 206 12.30 14.40 12.83
C ASP A 206 12.02 13.50 11.63
N PHE A 207 10.95 12.67 11.69
CA PHE A 207 10.55 11.84 10.55
C PHE A 207 9.94 12.66 9.42
N LEU A 208 9.17 13.69 9.76
CA LEU A 208 8.59 14.60 8.76
C LEU A 208 9.71 15.45 8.11
N ASP A 209 10.73 15.86 8.86
CA ASP A 209 11.93 16.53 8.35
C ASP A 209 12.76 15.60 7.44
N ASP A 210 12.82 14.29 7.74
CA ASP A 210 13.43 13.25 6.88
C ASP A 210 12.57 12.92 5.63
N GLY A 211 11.42 13.57 5.44
CA GLY A 211 10.55 13.42 4.26
C GLY A 211 9.54 12.26 4.33
N PHE A 212 9.32 11.68 5.51
CA PHE A 212 8.27 10.68 5.69
C PHE A 212 6.88 11.32 5.54
N LEU A 213 5.95 10.57 4.95
CA LEU A 213 4.57 11.02 4.78
C LEU A 213 3.76 10.91 6.08
N PRO A 214 2.92 11.89 6.38
CA PRO A 214 2.01 11.80 7.52
C PRO A 214 0.92 10.75 7.28
N ILE A 215 0.64 9.97 8.33
CA ILE A 215 -0.49 9.05 8.40
C ILE A 215 -1.34 9.40 9.62
N ILE A 216 -2.63 9.59 9.43
CA ILE A 216 -3.59 9.99 10.47
C ILE A 216 -4.55 8.82 10.75
N GLU A 217 -4.84 8.57 12.01
CA GLU A 217 -5.88 7.66 12.46
C GLU A 217 -6.97 8.48 13.15
N THR A 218 -8.20 8.48 12.61
CA THR A 218 -9.33 9.15 13.28
C THR A 218 -10.19 8.18 14.06
N ASN A 219 -10.20 6.93 13.63
CA ASN A 219 -10.88 5.84 14.30
C ASN A 219 -10.13 4.52 14.08
N ARG A 220 -10.32 3.57 14.99
CA ARG A 220 -9.72 2.24 15.00
C ARG A 220 -10.81 1.19 15.10
N GLY A 221 -10.72 0.15 14.25
CA GLY A 221 -11.67 -0.96 14.19
C GLY A 221 -12.36 -1.09 12.84
N CYS A 222 -12.94 -2.26 12.58
CA CYS A 222 -13.67 -2.57 11.35
C CYS A 222 -14.87 -3.47 11.64
N PRO A 223 -16.11 -3.05 11.38
CA PRO A 223 -17.30 -3.83 11.74
C PRO A 223 -17.59 -4.99 10.78
N PHE A 224 -16.73 -5.22 9.80
CA PHE A 224 -16.89 -6.27 8.79
C PHE A 224 -16.05 -7.50 9.13
N SER A 225 -16.52 -8.68 8.71
CA SER A 225 -15.92 -10.00 9.02
C SER A 225 -15.33 -10.68 7.78
N CYS A 226 -14.69 -9.93 6.88
CA CYS A 226 -14.09 -10.50 5.67
C CYS A 226 -13.02 -11.53 6.03
N THR A 227 -13.16 -12.79 5.53
CA THR A 227 -12.33 -13.93 5.93
C THR A 227 -10.85 -13.80 5.56
N PHE A 228 -10.53 -13.06 4.52
CA PHE A 228 -9.16 -12.82 4.06
C PHE A 228 -8.42 -11.71 4.80
N CYS A 229 -9.09 -10.99 5.70
CA CYS A 229 -8.59 -9.77 6.31
C CYS A 229 -8.34 -9.92 7.81
N VAL A 230 -7.17 -9.52 8.29
CA VAL A 230 -6.85 -9.55 9.73
C VAL A 230 -7.69 -8.59 10.58
N TRP A 231 -8.32 -7.55 9.97
CA TRP A 231 -9.30 -6.69 10.62
C TRP A 231 -10.69 -7.33 10.74
N GLY A 232 -10.93 -8.47 10.07
CA GLY A 232 -12.21 -9.19 10.08
C GLY A 232 -12.48 -9.99 11.36
N ILE A 233 -11.60 -9.94 12.34
CA ILE A 233 -11.74 -10.65 13.60
C ILE A 233 -12.63 -9.91 14.60
N SER A 234 -13.39 -10.66 15.39
CA SER A 234 -14.37 -10.09 16.35
C SER A 234 -13.75 -9.13 17.37
N ALA A 235 -12.53 -9.37 17.80
CA ALA A 235 -11.80 -8.50 18.74
C ALA A 235 -11.57 -7.07 18.21
N LEU A 236 -11.59 -6.85 16.89
CA LEU A 236 -11.39 -5.57 16.22
C LEU A 236 -12.68 -5.00 15.61
N SER A 237 -13.85 -5.59 15.87
CA SER A 237 -15.11 -5.22 15.22
C SER A 237 -15.71 -3.91 15.72
N GLU A 238 -15.35 -3.46 16.91
CA GLU A 238 -15.86 -2.21 17.50
C GLU A 238 -15.07 -0.99 16.99
N ILE A 239 -15.77 0.02 16.49
CA ILE A 239 -15.15 1.27 16.05
C ILE A 239 -14.95 2.20 17.24
N LYS A 240 -13.69 2.44 17.60
CA LYS A 240 -13.27 3.40 18.62
C LYS A 240 -12.77 4.67 17.93
N GLN A 241 -12.98 5.84 18.53
CA GLN A 241 -12.75 7.12 17.88
C GLN A 241 -11.86 8.03 18.74
N PHE A 242 -11.03 8.82 18.06
CA PHE A 242 -10.48 10.05 18.64
C PHE A 242 -11.55 11.17 18.60
N SER A 243 -11.50 12.12 19.52
CA SER A 243 -12.37 13.31 19.48
C SER A 243 -12.11 14.16 18.24
N MET A 244 -13.12 14.92 17.84
CA MET A 244 -13.00 15.85 16.72
C MET A 244 -12.00 16.97 17.01
N GLU A 245 -11.91 17.41 18.27
CA GLU A 245 -10.93 18.38 18.73
C GLU A 245 -9.51 17.89 18.48
N ARG A 246 -9.25 16.61 18.80
CA ARG A 246 -7.96 15.97 18.57
C ARG A 246 -7.63 15.87 17.08
N VAL A 247 -8.58 15.37 16.28
CA VAL A 247 -8.38 15.20 14.82
C VAL A 247 -8.11 16.55 14.15
N ARG A 248 -8.89 17.59 14.49
CA ARG A 248 -8.68 18.94 13.96
C ARG A 248 -7.32 19.50 14.33
N ALA A 249 -6.92 19.37 15.59
CA ALA A 249 -5.62 19.88 16.05
C ALA A 249 -4.44 19.22 15.33
N GLU A 250 -4.49 17.91 15.09
CA GLU A 250 -3.44 17.20 14.32
C GLU A 250 -3.41 17.64 12.86
N LEU A 251 -4.56 17.78 12.20
CA LEU A 251 -4.64 18.25 10.82
C LEU A 251 -4.15 19.71 10.69
N GLU A 252 -4.49 20.58 11.64
CA GLU A 252 -4.01 21.96 11.69
C GLU A 252 -2.49 22.04 11.94
N TYR A 253 -1.97 21.18 12.81
CA TYR A 253 -0.54 21.07 13.07
C TYR A 253 0.23 20.69 11.79
N LEU A 254 -0.22 19.67 11.07
CA LEU A 254 0.41 19.22 9.83
C LEU A 254 0.27 20.27 8.71
N ALA A 255 -0.92 20.79 8.49
CA ALA A 255 -1.18 21.72 7.40
C ALA A 255 -0.57 23.11 7.60
N GLY A 256 -0.52 23.60 8.84
CA GLY A 256 0.02 24.91 9.19
C GLY A 256 1.51 24.95 9.45
N SER A 257 2.21 23.83 9.31
CA SER A 257 3.64 23.68 9.59
C SER A 257 4.53 24.09 8.41
N ARG A 258 5.86 23.88 8.59
CA ARG A 258 6.88 24.09 7.56
C ARG A 258 6.92 23.02 6.47
N TRP A 259 6.22 21.90 6.66
CA TRP A 259 6.26 20.77 5.73
C TRP A 259 5.29 20.91 4.57
N SER A 260 5.65 20.28 3.45
CA SER A 260 4.77 20.10 2.30
C SER A 260 4.76 18.62 1.91
N PHE A 261 3.57 18.05 1.79
CA PHE A 261 3.39 16.62 1.56
C PHE A 261 2.79 16.34 0.19
N SER A 262 3.32 15.33 -0.50
CA SER A 262 2.67 14.84 -1.72
C SER A 262 1.33 14.17 -1.42
N GLU A 263 1.15 13.65 -0.19
CA GLU A 263 -0.05 12.94 0.21
C GLU A 263 -0.22 12.94 1.73
N LEU A 264 -1.45 13.05 2.18
CA LEU A 264 -1.88 12.83 3.56
C LEU A 264 -2.72 11.56 3.58
N VAL A 265 -2.31 10.55 4.37
CA VAL A 265 -2.95 9.23 4.40
C VAL A 265 -3.78 9.05 5.66
N PHE A 266 -5.01 8.55 5.52
CA PHE A 266 -5.85 8.13 6.64
C PHE A 266 -5.76 6.62 6.83
N ALA A 267 -5.39 6.18 8.02
CA ALA A 267 -5.29 4.76 8.38
C ALA A 267 -6.64 4.12 8.70
N ASP A 268 -7.70 4.89 8.70
CA ASP A 268 -9.06 4.43 9.00
C ASP A 268 -9.49 3.33 8.02
N ALA A 269 -9.90 2.16 8.53
CA ALA A 269 -10.25 1.03 7.68
C ALA A 269 -11.51 1.27 6.81
N ASN A 270 -12.33 2.27 7.14
CA ASN A 270 -13.59 2.58 6.47
C ASN A 270 -13.94 4.06 6.61
N PHE A 271 -13.21 4.96 5.96
CA PHE A 271 -13.53 6.38 5.93
C PHE A 271 -14.88 6.62 5.25
N GLY A 272 -15.72 7.49 5.81
CA GLY A 272 -17.09 7.70 5.36
C GLY A 272 -18.11 6.74 5.99
N ILE A 273 -17.72 5.86 6.93
CA ILE A 273 -18.67 5.05 7.70
C ILE A 273 -19.38 5.89 8.78
N LEU A 274 -18.72 6.91 9.30
CA LEU A 274 -19.21 7.80 10.33
C LEU A 274 -19.69 9.12 9.73
N LYS A 275 -20.81 9.67 10.22
CA LYS A 275 -21.30 10.97 9.73
C LYS A 275 -20.31 12.11 9.95
N ARG A 276 -19.49 12.05 10.99
CA ARG A 276 -18.47 13.08 11.28
C ARG A 276 -17.35 13.15 10.23
N ASP A 277 -17.21 12.14 9.38
CA ASP A 277 -16.21 12.12 8.32
C ASP A 277 -16.47 13.22 7.27
N VAL A 278 -17.73 13.68 7.14
CA VAL A 278 -18.09 14.88 6.34
C VAL A 278 -17.43 16.14 6.92
N GLU A 279 -17.45 16.27 8.24
CA GLU A 279 -16.84 17.41 8.93
C GLU A 279 -15.30 17.38 8.80
N ILE A 280 -14.71 16.18 8.89
CA ILE A 280 -13.27 15.99 8.64
C ILE A 280 -12.92 16.39 7.21
N ALA A 281 -13.70 15.94 6.21
CA ALA A 281 -13.50 16.30 4.80
C ALA A 281 -13.60 17.82 4.57
N GLN A 282 -14.58 18.48 5.19
CA GLN A 282 -14.73 19.94 5.10
C GLN A 282 -13.53 20.67 5.73
N HIS A 283 -13.05 20.20 6.87
CA HIS A 283 -11.87 20.77 7.53
C HIS A 283 -10.62 20.61 6.68
N LEU A 284 -10.40 19.43 6.10
CA LEU A 284 -9.30 19.19 5.14
C LEU A 284 -9.36 20.14 3.94
N ARG A 285 -10.56 20.33 3.38
CA ARG A 285 -10.73 21.24 2.22
C ARG A 285 -10.38 22.67 2.59
N ASN A 286 -10.79 23.14 3.77
CA ASN A 286 -10.48 24.46 4.27
C ASN A 286 -8.96 24.64 4.52
N LEU A 287 -8.32 23.63 5.09
CA LEU A 287 -6.86 23.64 5.31
C LEU A 287 -6.09 23.66 4.00
N TYR A 288 -6.50 22.85 3.02
CA TYR A 288 -5.91 22.87 1.68
C TYR A 288 -6.01 24.24 1.01
N GLN A 289 -7.18 24.87 1.07
CA GLN A 289 -7.39 26.20 0.51
C GLN A 289 -6.54 27.28 1.21
N LYS A 290 -6.28 27.10 2.51
CA LYS A 290 -5.52 28.07 3.31
C LYS A 290 -4.01 27.91 3.17
N PHE A 291 -3.50 26.70 3.14
CA PHE A 291 -2.07 26.40 3.26
C PHE A 291 -1.46 25.71 2.04
N ALA A 292 -2.25 24.97 1.25
CA ALA A 292 -1.80 24.15 0.12
C ALA A 292 -0.62 23.19 0.46
N SER A 293 -0.53 22.75 1.72
CA SER A 293 0.61 21.99 2.26
C SER A 293 0.58 20.50 1.93
N PHE A 294 -0.47 19.98 1.27
CA PHE A 294 -0.55 18.62 0.76
C PHE A 294 -1.22 18.61 -0.61
N GLN A 295 -0.83 17.65 -1.47
CA GLN A 295 -1.33 17.58 -2.85
C GLN A 295 -2.49 16.61 -3.02
N ALA A 296 -2.56 15.58 -2.17
CA ALA A 296 -3.58 14.54 -2.19
C ALA A 296 -3.97 14.08 -0.78
N VAL A 297 -5.15 13.50 -0.68
CA VAL A 297 -5.66 12.84 0.53
C VAL A 297 -6.04 11.42 0.15
N GLN A 298 -5.36 10.44 0.74
CA GLN A 298 -5.69 9.04 0.56
C GLN A 298 -6.59 8.57 1.69
N VAL A 299 -7.77 8.06 1.34
CA VAL A 299 -8.72 7.46 2.28
C VAL A 299 -9.14 6.07 1.77
N TYR A 300 -9.37 5.15 2.71
CA TYR A 300 -9.98 3.85 2.42
C TYR A 300 -11.48 3.95 2.65
N TRP A 301 -12.23 4.13 1.57
CA TRP A 301 -13.67 4.35 1.62
C TRP A 301 -14.41 3.18 2.26
N SER A 302 -15.48 3.51 2.99
CA SER A 302 -16.34 2.51 3.59
C SER A 302 -16.95 1.56 2.56
N LYS A 303 -17.03 0.28 2.92
CA LYS A 303 -17.64 -0.78 2.11
C LYS A 303 -19.17 -0.69 2.07
N SER A 304 -19.77 0.05 3.00
CA SER A 304 -21.21 0.35 3.03
C SER A 304 -21.46 1.71 2.42
N ALA A 305 -22.33 1.76 1.37
CA ALA A 305 -22.74 3.04 0.79
C ALA A 305 -23.54 3.85 1.78
N GLN A 306 -22.91 4.82 2.39
CA GLN A 306 -23.60 5.83 3.18
C GLN A 306 -23.93 7.03 2.27
N PRO A 307 -25.13 7.64 2.40
CA PRO A 307 -25.50 8.80 1.56
C PRO A 307 -24.47 9.93 1.60
N HIS A 308 -23.88 10.19 2.75
CA HIS A 308 -22.89 11.26 2.95
C HIS A 308 -21.51 10.97 2.32
N MET A 309 -21.25 9.77 1.77
CA MET A 309 -20.04 9.51 1.01
C MET A 309 -19.98 10.35 -0.27
N VAL A 310 -21.13 10.62 -0.90
CA VAL A 310 -21.21 11.54 -2.05
C VAL A 310 -20.76 12.95 -1.65
N ASP A 311 -21.24 13.42 -0.49
CA ASP A 311 -20.85 14.74 0.03
C ASP A 311 -19.36 14.83 0.31
N ILE A 312 -18.77 13.80 0.96
CA ILE A 312 -17.34 13.71 1.19
C ILE A 312 -16.56 13.78 -0.13
N GLY A 313 -16.96 12.99 -1.14
CA GLY A 313 -16.31 12.99 -2.45
C GLY A 313 -16.40 14.32 -3.16
N LYS A 314 -17.54 15.01 -3.11
CA LYS A 314 -17.72 16.37 -3.67
C LYS A 314 -16.87 17.40 -2.93
N ILE A 315 -16.79 17.33 -1.60
CA ILE A 315 -15.98 18.24 -0.77
C ILE A 315 -14.50 18.08 -1.06
N LEU A 316 -13.98 16.85 -1.01
CA LEU A 316 -12.57 16.57 -1.27
C LEU A 316 -12.21 16.79 -2.75
N GLY A 317 -13.12 16.44 -3.66
CA GLY A 317 -12.94 16.66 -5.09
C GLY A 317 -11.65 16.04 -5.63
N GLN A 318 -10.86 16.83 -6.34
CA GLN A 318 -9.59 16.41 -6.95
C GLN A 318 -8.49 16.03 -5.93
N LEU A 319 -8.69 16.28 -4.64
CA LEU A 319 -7.74 15.85 -3.62
C LEU A 319 -7.76 14.34 -3.37
N THR A 320 -8.81 13.63 -3.81
CA THR A 320 -8.95 12.20 -3.55
C THR A 320 -9.43 11.41 -4.77
N HIS A 321 -9.30 10.09 -4.69
CA HIS A 321 -9.88 9.16 -5.65
C HIS A 321 -11.15 8.55 -5.07
N THR A 322 -12.11 8.24 -5.91
CA THR A 322 -13.26 7.41 -5.50
C THR A 322 -12.82 5.95 -5.50
N TYR A 323 -12.45 5.44 -4.31
CA TYR A 323 -11.99 4.06 -4.15
C TYR A 323 -13.07 3.19 -3.53
N VAL A 324 -13.54 2.18 -4.25
CA VAL A 324 -14.55 1.24 -3.77
C VAL A 324 -14.00 -0.18 -3.87
N ALA A 325 -13.56 -0.74 -2.76
CA ALA A 325 -12.95 -2.07 -2.72
C ALA A 325 -14.00 -3.16 -2.88
N PHE A 326 -14.14 -3.77 -4.07
CA PHE A 326 -15.08 -4.88 -4.32
C PHE A 326 -14.54 -6.23 -3.89
N GLN A 327 -13.29 -6.50 -4.15
CA GLN A 327 -12.58 -7.78 -4.04
C GLN A 327 -13.09 -8.83 -5.04
N SER A 328 -14.40 -8.98 -5.19
CA SER A 328 -15.13 -9.75 -6.21
C SER A 328 -16.49 -9.10 -6.45
N LEU A 329 -17.10 -9.36 -7.59
CA LEU A 329 -18.50 -9.01 -7.92
C LEU A 329 -19.38 -10.26 -8.09
N ASP A 330 -18.82 -11.45 -7.91
CA ASP A 330 -19.57 -12.70 -7.94
C ASP A 330 -20.24 -12.98 -6.59
N PRO A 331 -21.57 -13.16 -6.54
CA PRO A 331 -22.31 -13.37 -5.28
C PRO A 331 -21.84 -14.60 -4.48
N VAL A 332 -21.49 -15.70 -5.17
CA VAL A 332 -21.03 -16.94 -4.51
C VAL A 332 -19.69 -16.73 -3.83
N VAL A 333 -18.78 -16.01 -4.48
CA VAL A 333 -17.49 -15.63 -3.92
C VAL A 333 -17.68 -14.69 -2.72
N LEU A 334 -18.55 -13.68 -2.85
CA LEU A 334 -18.83 -12.73 -1.78
C LEU A 334 -19.40 -13.40 -0.53
N GLU A 335 -20.28 -14.39 -0.69
CA GLU A 335 -20.81 -15.19 0.42
C GLU A 335 -19.70 -15.99 1.11
N ALA A 336 -18.85 -16.67 0.33
CA ALA A 336 -17.74 -17.48 0.87
C ALA A 336 -16.71 -16.64 1.67
N ILE A 337 -16.50 -15.40 1.28
CA ILE A 337 -15.59 -14.48 2.01
C ILE A 337 -16.30 -13.59 3.04
N LYS A 338 -17.56 -13.88 3.37
CA LYS A 338 -18.40 -13.14 4.34
C LYS A 338 -18.44 -11.63 4.07
N ARG A 339 -18.58 -11.24 2.80
CA ARG A 339 -18.55 -9.87 2.37
C ARG A 339 -19.86 -9.44 1.68
N LYS A 340 -20.34 -8.25 2.06
CA LYS A 340 -21.42 -7.54 1.35
C LYS A 340 -20.82 -6.31 0.68
N ASN A 341 -20.91 -6.25 -0.63
CA ASN A 341 -20.59 -5.05 -1.37
C ASN A 341 -21.79 -4.09 -1.38
N ILE A 342 -21.50 -2.82 -1.70
CA ILE A 342 -22.53 -1.84 -2.07
C ILE A 342 -23.40 -2.40 -3.21
N SER A 343 -24.71 -2.18 -3.17
CA SER A 343 -25.57 -2.61 -4.28
C SER A 343 -25.21 -1.88 -5.58
N THR A 344 -25.38 -2.56 -6.71
CA THR A 344 -25.02 -2.04 -8.03
C THR A 344 -25.64 -0.66 -8.30
N ASP A 345 -26.93 -0.46 -7.97
CA ASP A 345 -27.61 0.81 -8.22
C ASP A 345 -27.00 1.97 -7.41
N LYS A 346 -26.71 1.73 -6.14
CA LYS A 346 -26.05 2.72 -5.28
C LYS A 346 -24.62 3.01 -5.75
N LEU A 347 -23.92 1.99 -6.23
CA LEU A 347 -22.59 2.15 -6.78
C LEU A 347 -22.58 3.00 -8.04
N VAL A 348 -23.42 2.65 -9.01
CA VAL A 348 -23.54 3.40 -10.27
C VAL A 348 -23.94 4.85 -9.99
N HIS A 349 -24.87 5.05 -9.05
CA HIS A 349 -25.22 6.39 -8.58
C HIS A 349 -24.00 7.12 -8.01
N LEU A 350 -23.27 6.51 -7.08
CA LEU A 350 -22.07 7.10 -6.46
C LEU A 350 -21.01 7.48 -7.51
N ILE A 351 -20.71 6.57 -8.43
CA ILE A 351 -19.73 6.80 -9.51
C ILE A 351 -20.18 7.95 -10.41
N ASN A 352 -21.45 7.98 -10.81
CA ASN A 352 -21.97 9.04 -11.69
C ASN A 352 -21.94 10.41 -11.00
N GLU A 353 -22.31 10.47 -9.70
CA GLU A 353 -22.26 11.70 -8.92
C GLU A 353 -20.84 12.23 -8.72
N LEU A 354 -19.84 11.35 -8.62
CA LEU A 354 -18.47 11.75 -8.33
C LEU A 354 -17.56 11.89 -9.56
N ARG A 355 -17.98 11.38 -10.72
CA ARG A 355 -17.17 11.36 -11.96
C ARG A 355 -16.61 12.72 -12.34
N SER A 356 -17.35 13.81 -12.13
CA SER A 356 -16.92 15.19 -12.44
C SER A 356 -16.12 15.86 -11.34
N TYR A 357 -16.02 15.24 -10.16
CA TYR A 357 -15.37 15.83 -8.98
C TYR A 357 -14.03 15.18 -8.66
N THR A 358 -13.90 13.86 -8.79
CA THR A 358 -12.70 13.11 -8.40
C THR A 358 -11.84 12.73 -9.62
N HIS A 359 -10.55 12.50 -9.40
CA HIS A 359 -9.60 12.15 -10.47
C HIS A 359 -9.91 10.82 -11.15
N SER A 360 -10.30 9.80 -10.37
CA SER A 360 -10.55 8.47 -10.89
C SER A 360 -11.46 7.67 -9.97
N THR A 361 -12.06 6.61 -10.55
CA THR A 361 -12.77 5.58 -9.81
C THR A 361 -11.92 4.32 -9.75
N GLN A 362 -11.65 3.84 -8.54
CA GLN A 362 -10.71 2.75 -8.30
C GLN A 362 -11.37 1.60 -7.56
N THR A 363 -10.92 0.38 -7.85
CA THR A 363 -11.29 -0.82 -7.09
C THR A 363 -10.13 -1.81 -6.98
N ASP A 364 -10.22 -2.72 -6.01
CA ASP A 364 -9.43 -3.96 -5.97
C ASP A 364 -10.31 -5.15 -6.36
N LEU A 365 -9.75 -6.04 -7.18
CA LEU A 365 -10.25 -7.39 -7.44
C LEU A 365 -9.16 -8.39 -7.10
N LEU A 366 -9.43 -9.28 -6.14
CA LEU A 366 -8.48 -10.30 -5.70
C LEU A 366 -8.66 -11.58 -6.49
N VAL A 367 -7.57 -12.29 -6.77
CA VAL A 367 -7.54 -13.58 -7.49
C VAL A 367 -7.32 -14.70 -6.50
N GLY A 368 -8.07 -15.81 -6.67
CA GLY A 368 -7.94 -17.00 -5.83
C GLY A 368 -8.72 -16.93 -4.54
N LEU A 369 -9.78 -16.15 -4.52
CA LEU A 369 -10.76 -16.16 -3.44
C LEU A 369 -11.53 -17.52 -3.40
N PRO A 370 -12.01 -17.95 -2.23
CA PRO A 370 -12.87 -19.10 -2.10
C PRO A 370 -14.06 -19.09 -3.09
N ASN A 371 -14.30 -20.21 -3.77
CA ASN A 371 -15.35 -20.41 -4.78
C ASN A 371 -15.24 -19.54 -6.05
N GLU A 372 -14.16 -18.77 -6.21
CA GLU A 372 -13.88 -18.05 -7.45
C GLU A 372 -13.33 -19.03 -8.51
N ASP A 373 -13.85 -18.96 -9.74
CA ASP A 373 -13.30 -19.61 -10.92
C ASP A 373 -12.77 -18.58 -11.94
N PHE A 374 -12.07 -19.06 -12.97
CA PHE A 374 -11.46 -18.24 -13.99
C PHE A 374 -12.47 -17.28 -14.66
N GLU A 375 -13.64 -17.80 -15.07
CA GLU A 375 -14.63 -17.00 -15.78
C GLU A 375 -15.38 -16.04 -14.82
N SER A 376 -15.60 -16.40 -13.55
CA SER A 376 -16.22 -15.50 -12.56
C SER A 376 -15.33 -14.30 -12.24
N HIS A 377 -14.00 -14.51 -12.22
CA HIS A 377 -13.06 -13.40 -12.09
C HIS A 377 -13.12 -12.45 -13.29
N LEU A 378 -13.15 -13.00 -14.51
CA LEU A 378 -13.26 -12.20 -15.73
C LEU A 378 -14.60 -11.45 -15.81
N ARG A 379 -15.72 -12.07 -15.38
CA ARG A 379 -17.02 -11.38 -15.26
C ARG A 379 -16.95 -10.23 -14.26
N SER A 380 -16.24 -10.38 -13.16
CA SER A 380 -16.04 -9.30 -12.17
C SER A 380 -15.28 -8.11 -12.78
N ILE A 381 -14.25 -8.37 -13.59
CA ILE A 381 -13.52 -7.32 -14.32
C ILE A 381 -14.45 -6.60 -15.32
N ASP A 382 -15.18 -7.35 -16.16
CA ASP A 382 -16.07 -6.76 -17.18
C ASP A 382 -17.18 -5.91 -16.53
N SER A 383 -17.76 -6.42 -15.43
CA SER A 383 -18.77 -5.69 -14.67
C SER A 383 -18.22 -4.40 -14.06
N ALA A 384 -17.02 -4.42 -13.46
CA ALA A 384 -16.38 -3.23 -12.90
C ALA A 384 -16.17 -2.15 -13.97
N LEU A 385 -15.71 -2.53 -15.18
CA LEU A 385 -15.54 -1.61 -16.30
C LEU A 385 -16.89 -1.02 -16.77
N ARG A 386 -17.94 -1.83 -16.83
CA ARG A 386 -19.30 -1.37 -17.18
C ARG A 386 -19.89 -0.41 -16.14
N TYR A 387 -19.54 -0.56 -14.87
CA TYR A 387 -19.92 0.39 -13.81
C TYR A 387 -19.15 1.69 -13.85
N GLY A 388 -18.15 1.83 -14.74
CA GLY A 388 -17.35 3.04 -14.90
C GLY A 388 -16.12 3.10 -14.02
N ILE A 389 -15.69 1.97 -13.44
CA ILE A 389 -14.39 1.87 -12.79
C ILE A 389 -13.30 1.97 -13.87
N ASN A 390 -12.37 2.90 -13.68
CA ASN A 390 -11.32 3.17 -14.65
C ASN A 390 -9.91 2.83 -14.16
N MET A 391 -9.78 2.37 -12.90
CA MET A 391 -8.54 1.81 -12.35
C MET A 391 -8.85 0.57 -11.51
N ILE A 392 -8.32 -0.58 -11.91
CA ILE A 392 -8.53 -1.84 -11.20
C ILE A 392 -7.20 -2.38 -10.72
N PHE A 393 -7.07 -2.49 -9.42
CA PHE A 393 -5.93 -3.07 -8.73
C PHE A 393 -6.24 -4.47 -8.22
N GLY A 394 -5.38 -4.97 -7.37
CA GLY A 394 -5.48 -6.27 -6.75
C GLY A 394 -4.46 -7.26 -7.31
N GLY A 395 -4.36 -8.41 -6.70
CA GLY A 395 -3.41 -9.46 -7.01
C GLY A 395 -3.91 -10.79 -6.50
N GLU A 396 -3.06 -11.78 -6.56
CA GLU A 396 -3.32 -13.06 -5.93
C GLU A 396 -3.47 -12.87 -4.41
N ILE A 397 -4.42 -13.59 -3.82
CA ILE A 397 -4.70 -13.49 -2.38
C ILE A 397 -3.51 -13.99 -1.57
N ARG A 398 -3.05 -13.16 -0.62
CA ARG A 398 -2.06 -13.54 0.38
C ARG A 398 -2.78 -14.15 1.57
N LEU A 399 -2.26 -15.22 2.12
CA LEU A 399 -2.73 -15.74 3.40
C LEU A 399 -2.06 -14.96 4.52
N LEU A 400 -2.82 -14.05 5.11
CA LEU A 400 -2.33 -13.22 6.20
C LEU A 400 -2.46 -13.99 7.52
N PRO A 401 -1.38 -14.13 8.30
CA PRO A 401 -1.44 -14.78 9.61
C PRO A 401 -2.53 -14.16 10.50
N GLY A 402 -3.38 -14.99 11.09
CA GLY A 402 -4.49 -14.55 11.95
C GLY A 402 -5.79 -14.17 11.22
N SER A 403 -5.82 -14.21 9.89
CA SER A 403 -7.08 -14.14 9.14
C SER A 403 -7.85 -15.46 9.22
N GLU A 404 -9.19 -15.44 9.08
CA GLU A 404 -10.00 -16.66 9.05
C GLU A 404 -9.59 -17.59 7.90
N MET A 405 -9.23 -17.01 6.75
CA MET A 405 -8.82 -17.76 5.57
C MET A 405 -7.49 -18.53 5.77
N ASP A 406 -6.65 -18.10 6.73
CA ASP A 406 -5.39 -18.77 7.06
C ASP A 406 -5.59 -20.01 7.97
N THR A 407 -6.78 -20.24 8.51
CA THR A 407 -7.03 -21.40 9.39
C THR A 407 -6.95 -22.72 8.63
N GLU A 408 -6.57 -23.81 9.32
CA GLU A 408 -6.54 -25.15 8.75
C GLU A 408 -7.91 -25.59 8.21
N ALA A 409 -8.99 -25.18 8.89
CA ALA A 409 -10.35 -25.44 8.44
C ALA A 409 -10.64 -24.80 7.08
N SER A 410 -10.34 -23.51 6.90
CA SER A 410 -10.53 -22.82 5.62
C SER A 410 -9.61 -23.37 4.52
N ARG A 411 -8.35 -23.68 4.85
CA ARG A 411 -7.40 -24.29 3.90
C ARG A 411 -7.92 -25.64 3.40
N ALA A 412 -8.50 -26.47 4.28
CA ALA A 412 -9.06 -27.77 3.93
C ALA A 412 -10.38 -27.63 3.13
N GLU A 413 -11.30 -26.77 3.59
CA GLU A 413 -12.61 -26.55 2.97
C GLU A 413 -12.48 -26.10 1.53
N PHE A 414 -11.66 -25.06 1.28
CA PHE A 414 -11.48 -24.46 -0.05
C PHE A 414 -10.31 -25.07 -0.82
N LYS A 415 -9.67 -26.13 -0.29
CA LYS A 415 -8.51 -26.83 -0.89
C LYS A 415 -7.41 -25.86 -1.31
N LEU A 416 -7.12 -24.88 -0.46
CA LEU A 416 -6.12 -23.85 -0.74
C LEU A 416 -4.73 -24.49 -0.81
N ARG A 417 -4.07 -24.34 -1.94
CA ARG A 417 -2.65 -24.63 -2.11
C ARG A 417 -1.88 -23.34 -2.30
N THR A 418 -0.78 -23.20 -1.59
CA THR A 418 0.00 -21.98 -1.54
C THR A 418 1.42 -22.20 -2.03
N LYS A 419 2.05 -21.14 -2.47
CA LYS A 419 3.48 -21.01 -2.72
C LYS A 419 3.99 -19.71 -2.13
N TYR A 420 5.29 -19.60 -2.06
CA TYR A 420 5.97 -18.42 -1.55
C TYR A 420 6.53 -17.60 -2.70
N ARG A 421 6.58 -16.29 -2.52
CA ARG A 421 7.37 -15.39 -3.37
C ARG A 421 7.98 -14.29 -2.52
N LEU A 422 8.97 -13.62 -3.09
CA LEU A 422 9.54 -12.43 -2.47
C LEU A 422 8.49 -11.31 -2.42
N CYS A 423 8.38 -10.68 -1.26
CA CYS A 423 7.54 -9.50 -1.09
C CYS A 423 8.17 -8.34 -1.88
N GLU A 424 7.39 -7.77 -2.80
CA GLU A 424 7.88 -6.78 -3.76
C GLU A 424 8.53 -5.57 -3.08
N GLY A 425 9.82 -5.35 -3.34
CA GLY A 425 10.56 -4.21 -2.81
C GLY A 425 10.90 -4.30 -1.32
N GLN A 426 10.60 -5.42 -0.66
CA GLN A 426 10.89 -5.63 0.76
C GLN A 426 12.14 -6.51 0.91
N TYR A 427 13.28 -5.97 0.57
CA TYR A 427 14.59 -6.60 0.72
C TYR A 427 15.69 -5.55 0.79
N GLY A 428 16.84 -5.92 1.34
CA GLY A 428 18.00 -5.04 1.46
C GLY A 428 19.23 -5.79 1.97
N ARG A 429 20.36 -5.08 2.06
CA ARG A 429 21.58 -5.56 2.71
C ARG A 429 21.82 -4.76 3.97
N TYR A 430 21.86 -5.44 5.11
CA TYR A 430 22.05 -4.84 6.43
C TYR A 430 23.28 -5.47 7.07
N ARG A 431 24.24 -4.66 7.46
CA ARG A 431 25.55 -5.14 7.98
C ARG A 431 26.18 -6.23 7.08
N GLY A 432 25.92 -6.17 5.76
CA GLY A 432 26.41 -7.15 4.78
C GLY A 432 25.56 -8.42 4.62
N GLU A 433 24.56 -8.64 5.47
CA GLU A 433 23.58 -9.75 5.35
C GLU A 433 22.46 -9.37 4.40
N LEU A 434 22.09 -10.27 3.47
CA LEU A 434 20.92 -10.14 2.62
C LEU A 434 19.67 -10.49 3.44
N VAL A 435 18.75 -9.55 3.57
CA VAL A 435 17.46 -9.74 4.26
C VAL A 435 16.33 -9.47 3.26
N TYR A 436 15.33 -10.32 3.25
CA TYR A 436 14.18 -10.25 2.33
C TYR A 436 12.92 -10.79 2.99
N GLU A 437 11.79 -10.21 2.66
CA GLU A 437 10.48 -10.67 3.12
C GLU A 437 9.83 -11.62 2.12
N LEU A 438 9.06 -12.56 2.66
CA LEU A 438 8.30 -13.53 1.87
C LEU A 438 6.81 -13.36 2.12
N GLU A 439 6.02 -13.65 1.12
CA GLU A 439 4.57 -13.75 1.25
C GLU A 439 4.08 -15.13 0.82
N GLU A 440 3.19 -15.69 1.62
CA GLU A 440 2.47 -16.92 1.28
C GLU A 440 1.22 -16.56 0.48
N VAL A 441 1.10 -17.12 -0.74
CA VAL A 441 0.09 -16.73 -1.72
C VAL A 441 -0.68 -17.96 -2.20
N VAL A 442 -2.00 -17.84 -2.33
CA VAL A 442 -2.85 -18.90 -2.88
C VAL A 442 -2.54 -19.08 -4.36
N ARG A 443 -2.26 -20.33 -4.76
CA ARG A 443 -1.94 -20.72 -6.14
C ARG A 443 -2.91 -21.72 -6.73
N GLN A 444 -3.81 -22.26 -5.89
CA GLN A 444 -4.90 -23.12 -6.32
C GLN A 444 -6.00 -23.11 -5.26
N THR A 445 -7.25 -23.22 -5.70
CA THR A 445 -8.42 -23.42 -4.84
C THR A 445 -9.21 -24.66 -5.32
N SER A 446 -10.35 -24.94 -4.69
CA SER A 446 -11.27 -25.98 -5.15
C SER A 446 -11.87 -25.70 -6.53
N THR A 447 -11.91 -24.44 -6.96
CA THR A 447 -12.61 -23.96 -8.17
C THR A 447 -11.69 -23.32 -9.22
N MET A 448 -10.42 -23.07 -8.89
CA MET A 448 -9.44 -22.47 -9.82
C MET A 448 -8.11 -23.20 -9.70
N THR A 449 -7.62 -23.73 -10.80
CA THR A 449 -6.34 -24.43 -10.90
C THR A 449 -5.15 -23.46 -10.93
N GLU A 450 -3.93 -23.97 -10.64
CA GLU A 450 -2.73 -23.16 -10.74
C GLU A 450 -2.46 -22.65 -12.16
N ASP A 451 -2.78 -23.43 -13.19
CA ASP A 451 -2.64 -23.03 -14.59
C ASP A 451 -3.59 -21.87 -14.94
N GLU A 452 -4.83 -21.92 -14.47
CA GLU A 452 -5.79 -20.82 -14.66
C GLU A 452 -5.32 -19.55 -13.94
N MET A 453 -4.76 -19.67 -12.72
CA MET A 453 -4.16 -18.53 -12.01
C MET A 453 -2.96 -17.95 -12.77
N LEU A 454 -2.13 -18.81 -13.38
CA LEU A 454 -1.03 -18.36 -14.22
C LEU A 454 -1.52 -17.62 -15.47
N ARG A 455 -2.56 -18.13 -16.12
CA ARG A 455 -3.19 -17.46 -17.26
C ARG A 455 -3.76 -16.09 -16.86
N LEU A 456 -4.43 -16.01 -15.72
CA LEU A 456 -4.88 -14.72 -15.16
C LEU A 456 -3.72 -13.79 -14.87
N ARG A 457 -2.61 -14.29 -14.33
CA ARG A 457 -1.44 -13.49 -14.02
C ARG A 457 -0.87 -12.80 -15.27
N VAL A 458 -0.76 -13.52 -16.38
CA VAL A 458 -0.31 -12.96 -17.68
C VAL A 458 -1.34 -11.98 -18.24
N LEU A 459 -2.62 -12.36 -18.26
CA LEU A 459 -3.71 -11.49 -18.74
C LEU A 459 -3.74 -10.16 -17.98
N ARG A 460 -3.53 -10.21 -16.67
CA ARG A 460 -3.54 -9.02 -15.81
C ARG A 460 -2.41 -8.05 -16.09
N THR A 461 -1.26 -8.47 -16.63
CA THR A 461 -0.19 -7.53 -17.03
C THR A 461 -0.66 -6.63 -18.18
N ILE A 462 -1.35 -7.20 -19.18
CA ILE A 462 -1.93 -6.47 -20.30
C ILE A 462 -3.08 -5.57 -19.82
N PHE A 463 -3.96 -6.15 -19.02
CA PHE A 463 -5.08 -5.44 -18.43
C PHE A 463 -4.62 -4.26 -17.57
N PHE A 464 -3.59 -4.44 -16.75
CA PHE A 464 -3.03 -3.40 -15.89
C PHE A 464 -2.47 -2.24 -16.72
N ALA A 465 -1.71 -2.55 -17.78
CA ALA A 465 -1.22 -1.53 -18.72
C ALA A 465 -2.37 -0.78 -19.40
N SER A 466 -3.38 -1.51 -19.85
CA SER A 466 -4.49 -0.97 -20.63
C SER A 466 -5.48 -0.12 -19.82
N VAL A 467 -5.86 -0.60 -18.61
CA VAL A 467 -6.89 0.00 -17.75
C VAL A 467 -6.26 0.88 -16.67
N THR A 468 -5.43 0.27 -15.82
CA THR A 468 -4.91 0.94 -14.62
C THR A 468 -3.89 2.01 -14.98
N LEU A 469 -2.98 1.71 -15.88
CA LEU A 469 -2.06 2.69 -16.43
C LEU A 469 -2.68 3.54 -17.56
N GLY A 470 -3.85 3.14 -18.07
CA GLY A 470 -4.66 3.96 -18.95
C GLY A 470 -4.28 3.96 -20.43
N GLU A 471 -3.41 3.03 -20.88
CA GLU A 471 -2.94 2.96 -22.27
C GLU A 471 -4.10 2.88 -23.27
N HIS A 472 -5.14 2.09 -22.99
CA HIS A 472 -6.26 1.84 -23.90
C HIS A 472 -7.61 2.36 -23.39
N ARG A 473 -7.64 3.37 -22.53
CA ARG A 473 -8.91 3.96 -22.05
C ARG A 473 -9.89 4.33 -23.16
N PRO A 474 -9.47 4.96 -24.30
CA PRO A 474 -10.38 5.25 -25.41
C PRO A 474 -11.06 4.00 -25.95
N ILE A 475 -10.31 2.91 -26.16
CA ILE A 475 -10.83 1.63 -26.65
C ILE A 475 -11.82 1.03 -25.66
N ILE A 476 -11.47 1.01 -24.37
CA ILE A 476 -12.34 0.45 -23.32
C ILE A 476 -13.65 1.20 -23.22
N SER A 477 -13.61 2.55 -23.21
CA SER A 477 -14.81 3.38 -23.20
C SER A 477 -15.69 3.12 -24.42
N TYR A 478 -15.08 2.96 -25.59
CA TYR A 478 -15.77 2.65 -26.83
C TYR A 478 -16.46 1.28 -26.78
N LEU A 479 -15.74 0.21 -26.35
CA LEU A 479 -16.31 -1.14 -26.25
C LEU A 479 -17.46 -1.20 -25.24
N VAL A 480 -17.28 -0.61 -24.06
CA VAL A 480 -18.33 -0.55 -23.02
C VAL A 480 -19.59 0.16 -23.53
N LYS A 481 -19.44 1.29 -24.23
CA LYS A 481 -20.57 2.04 -24.81
C LYS A 481 -21.31 1.24 -25.87
N LYS A 482 -20.61 0.44 -26.67
CA LYS A 482 -21.19 -0.47 -27.67
C LYS A 482 -21.83 -1.73 -27.02
N GLY A 483 -21.78 -1.88 -25.69
CA GLY A 483 -22.29 -3.07 -24.99
C GLY A 483 -21.39 -4.31 -25.16
N LEU A 484 -20.18 -4.15 -25.72
CA LEU A 484 -19.23 -5.22 -25.96
C LEU A 484 -18.37 -5.48 -24.73
N SER A 485 -17.79 -6.70 -24.62
CA SER A 485 -16.91 -7.05 -23.51
C SER A 485 -15.48 -6.55 -23.76
N ALA A 486 -14.98 -5.71 -22.86
CA ALA A 486 -13.58 -5.33 -22.85
C ALA A 486 -12.65 -6.50 -22.46
N VAL A 487 -13.15 -7.46 -21.70
CA VAL A 487 -12.42 -8.68 -21.32
C VAL A 487 -12.08 -9.54 -22.54
N GLU A 488 -13.00 -9.64 -23.49
CA GLU A 488 -12.75 -10.36 -24.73
C GLU A 488 -11.59 -9.74 -25.54
N PHE A 489 -11.49 -8.42 -25.53
CA PHE A 489 -10.35 -7.72 -26.14
C PHE A 489 -9.03 -8.10 -25.46
N PHE A 490 -8.98 -8.14 -24.12
CA PHE A 490 -7.77 -8.53 -23.39
C PHE A 490 -7.43 -10.01 -23.58
N LYS A 491 -8.42 -10.92 -23.61
CA LYS A 491 -8.20 -12.36 -23.88
C LYS A 491 -7.50 -12.55 -25.22
N ARG A 492 -7.98 -11.91 -26.28
CA ARG A 492 -7.39 -12.01 -27.63
C ARG A 492 -5.98 -11.39 -27.67
N LEU A 493 -5.71 -10.31 -26.94
CA LEU A 493 -4.38 -9.74 -26.86
C LEU A 493 -3.39 -10.67 -26.14
N ALA A 494 -3.84 -11.41 -25.11
CA ALA A 494 -3.00 -12.32 -24.34
C ALA A 494 -2.70 -13.65 -25.06
N GLU A 495 -3.43 -14.00 -26.11
CA GLU A 495 -3.17 -15.19 -26.92
C GLU A 495 -1.98 -14.98 -27.86
N PRO A 496 -1.00 -15.90 -27.91
CA PRO A 496 0.07 -15.85 -28.90
C PRO A 496 -0.47 -15.86 -30.32
N ASP A 497 0.17 -15.10 -31.22
CA ASP A 497 -0.24 -15.01 -32.61
C ASP A 497 0.97 -14.77 -33.53
N ALA A 498 1.28 -15.76 -34.37
CA ALA A 498 2.45 -15.74 -35.24
C ALA A 498 2.53 -14.51 -36.19
N ARG A 499 1.45 -13.76 -36.35
CA ARG A 499 1.45 -12.49 -37.09
C ARG A 499 2.21 -11.37 -36.35
N TYR A 500 2.41 -11.52 -35.04
CA TYR A 500 3.05 -10.52 -34.17
C TYR A 500 4.21 -11.13 -33.36
N PRO A 501 5.25 -11.67 -34.04
CA PRO A 501 6.28 -12.47 -33.38
C PRO A 501 7.10 -11.66 -32.35
N ALA A 502 7.23 -10.35 -32.53
CA ALA A 502 7.92 -9.52 -31.55
C ALA A 502 7.10 -9.39 -30.27
N PHE A 503 5.80 -9.13 -30.36
CA PHE A 503 4.93 -9.08 -29.17
C PHE A 503 4.79 -10.45 -28.47
N ASP A 504 4.81 -11.55 -29.24
CA ASP A 504 4.81 -12.90 -28.66
C ASP A 504 6.05 -13.15 -27.79
N ARG A 505 7.21 -12.54 -28.10
CA ARG A 505 8.38 -12.56 -27.20
C ARG A 505 8.11 -11.86 -25.87
N ALA A 506 7.39 -10.73 -25.89
CA ALA A 506 6.99 -10.03 -24.66
C ALA A 506 6.02 -10.88 -23.83
N LEU A 507 5.05 -11.53 -24.47
CA LEU A 507 4.12 -12.46 -23.80
C LEU A 507 4.85 -13.67 -23.20
N ALA A 508 5.79 -14.26 -23.94
CA ALA A 508 6.61 -15.36 -23.44
C ALA A 508 7.42 -14.93 -22.21
N TRP A 509 8.07 -13.77 -22.28
CA TRP A 509 8.82 -13.21 -21.14
C TRP A 509 7.93 -12.99 -19.91
N CYS A 510 6.72 -12.45 -20.08
CA CYS A 510 5.78 -12.30 -18.96
C CYS A 510 5.36 -13.65 -18.36
N ARG A 511 5.16 -14.66 -19.21
CA ARG A 511 4.82 -16.02 -18.78
C ARG A 511 5.97 -16.66 -18.01
N ASP A 512 7.18 -16.54 -18.52
CA ASP A 512 8.39 -17.07 -17.86
C ASP A 512 8.60 -16.40 -16.49
N TRP A 513 8.40 -15.09 -16.40
CA TRP A 513 8.43 -14.39 -15.11
C TRP A 513 7.36 -14.90 -14.16
N ALA A 514 6.10 -14.97 -14.62
CA ALA A 514 4.96 -15.40 -13.82
C ALA A 514 5.08 -16.86 -13.33
N VAL A 515 5.85 -17.70 -14.02
CA VAL A 515 6.18 -19.07 -13.58
C VAL A 515 7.32 -19.08 -12.56
N ASN A 516 8.36 -18.27 -12.79
CA ASN A 516 9.61 -18.33 -12.02
C ASN A 516 9.61 -17.52 -10.73
N GLU A 517 8.55 -16.72 -10.46
CA GLU A 517 8.45 -15.95 -9.21
C GLU A 517 8.03 -16.79 -7.99
N TRP A 518 7.66 -18.07 -8.17
CA TRP A 518 7.08 -18.94 -7.15
C TRP A 518 8.03 -19.98 -6.62
N PHE A 519 7.97 -20.23 -5.32
CA PHE A 519 8.74 -21.22 -4.59
C PHE A 519 7.82 -22.12 -3.78
N THR A 520 8.14 -23.39 -3.68
CA THR A 520 7.34 -24.38 -2.93
C THR A 520 7.58 -24.31 -1.42
N SER A 521 8.69 -23.71 -0.99
CA SER A 521 9.04 -23.55 0.42
C SER A 521 9.98 -22.35 0.64
N VAL A 522 10.04 -21.88 1.89
CA VAL A 522 11.01 -20.87 2.34
C VAL A 522 12.46 -21.35 2.12
N ASP A 523 12.74 -22.64 2.36
CA ASP A 523 14.07 -23.23 2.13
C ASP A 523 14.50 -23.17 0.67
N GLU A 524 13.57 -23.32 -0.26
CA GLU A 524 13.85 -23.20 -1.69
C GLU A 524 14.29 -21.78 -2.05
N VAL A 525 13.62 -20.77 -1.49
CA VAL A 525 14.03 -19.35 -1.66
C VAL A 525 15.43 -19.14 -1.12
N ALA A 526 15.68 -19.58 0.12
CA ALA A 526 16.99 -19.45 0.76
C ALA A 526 18.11 -20.10 -0.07
N LYS A 527 17.89 -21.31 -0.58
CA LYS A 527 18.85 -22.01 -1.45
C LYS A 527 19.10 -21.27 -2.77
N ARG A 528 18.05 -20.69 -3.36
CA ARG A 528 18.18 -19.92 -4.60
C ARG A 528 18.97 -18.64 -4.38
N LEU A 529 18.67 -17.90 -3.32
CA LEU A 529 19.31 -16.62 -3.01
C LEU A 529 20.69 -16.76 -2.35
N ALA A 530 21.06 -17.96 -1.89
CA ALA A 530 22.42 -18.25 -1.46
C ALA A 530 23.45 -18.15 -2.59
N LYS A 531 23.00 -18.23 -3.85
CA LYS A 531 23.85 -18.02 -5.02
C LYS A 531 24.04 -16.52 -5.27
N PRO A 532 25.28 -15.99 -5.26
CA PRO A 532 25.54 -14.56 -5.39
C PRO A 532 24.90 -13.91 -6.63
N GLU A 533 24.90 -14.60 -7.77
CA GLU A 533 24.32 -14.12 -9.02
C GLU A 533 22.80 -13.88 -8.91
N ASN A 534 22.07 -14.74 -8.19
CA ASN A 534 20.63 -14.57 -7.97
C ASN A 534 20.35 -13.44 -6.98
N ALA A 535 21.16 -13.32 -5.93
CA ALA A 535 21.04 -12.23 -4.97
C ALA A 535 21.32 -10.86 -5.63
N GLU A 536 22.33 -10.78 -6.51
CA GLU A 536 22.63 -9.55 -7.25
C GLU A 536 21.55 -9.21 -8.29
N ALA A 537 20.94 -10.20 -8.94
CA ALA A 537 19.84 -9.97 -9.87
C ALA A 537 18.63 -9.26 -9.23
N MET A 538 18.41 -9.42 -7.92
CA MET A 538 17.38 -8.68 -7.20
C MET A 538 17.62 -7.16 -7.24
N PHE A 539 18.89 -6.74 -7.17
CA PHE A 539 19.27 -5.34 -7.07
C PHE A 539 19.48 -4.68 -8.44
N HIS A 540 19.87 -5.42 -9.45
CA HIS A 540 20.28 -4.88 -10.74
C HIS A 540 19.25 -5.13 -11.86
N ASP A 541 18.63 -6.30 -11.88
CA ASP A 541 17.79 -6.71 -13.02
C ASP A 541 16.29 -6.56 -12.74
N GLY A 542 15.91 -6.19 -11.50
CA GLY A 542 14.52 -6.12 -11.09
C GLY A 542 13.82 -7.48 -11.14
N ALA A 543 14.59 -8.56 -10.98
CA ALA A 543 14.13 -9.95 -11.14
C ALA A 543 12.93 -10.31 -10.23
N PHE A 544 12.62 -9.48 -9.24
CA PHE A 544 11.50 -9.64 -8.31
C PHE A 544 10.69 -8.35 -8.14
N PHE A 545 10.76 -7.46 -9.13
CA PHE A 545 9.94 -6.25 -9.17
C PHE A 545 8.53 -6.55 -9.71
N LYS A 546 7.59 -5.62 -9.53
CA LYS A 546 6.17 -5.80 -9.88
C LYS A 546 5.94 -6.14 -11.35
N LEU A 547 5.63 -7.39 -11.65
CA LEU A 547 5.32 -7.85 -13.01
C LEU A 547 4.19 -7.01 -13.67
N ASN A 548 3.26 -6.46 -12.89
CA ASN A 548 2.16 -5.64 -13.42
C ASN A 548 2.67 -4.42 -14.22
N TYR A 549 3.78 -3.81 -13.81
CA TYR A 549 4.42 -2.72 -14.57
C TYR A 549 5.34 -3.26 -15.67
N GLY A 550 5.82 -4.48 -15.52
CA GLY A 550 6.85 -5.08 -16.35
C GLY A 550 6.48 -5.17 -17.83
N MET A 551 5.23 -5.52 -18.18
CA MET A 551 4.79 -5.60 -19.56
C MET A 551 4.96 -4.26 -20.28
N LEU A 552 4.36 -3.19 -19.74
CA LEU A 552 4.44 -1.87 -20.38
C LEU A 552 5.88 -1.32 -20.36
N ALA A 553 6.61 -1.53 -19.27
CA ALA A 553 8.02 -1.16 -19.16
C ALA A 553 8.87 -1.85 -20.26
N ARG A 554 8.65 -3.15 -20.47
CA ARG A 554 9.32 -3.91 -21.52
C ARG A 554 8.98 -3.38 -22.91
N LEU A 555 7.70 -3.14 -23.19
CA LEU A 555 7.25 -2.57 -24.46
C LEU A 555 7.83 -1.18 -24.72
N ILE A 556 8.06 -0.37 -23.68
CA ILE A 556 8.75 0.93 -23.79
C ILE A 556 10.21 0.72 -24.19
N CYS A 557 10.91 -0.26 -23.58
CA CYS A 557 12.31 -0.54 -23.86
C CYS A 557 12.55 -1.25 -25.21
N HIS A 558 11.54 -1.92 -25.78
CA HIS A 558 11.66 -2.70 -27.02
C HIS A 558 10.70 -2.19 -28.10
N PRO A 559 11.14 -1.27 -28.97
CA PRO A 559 10.29 -0.63 -29.98
C PRO A 559 9.61 -1.57 -30.97
N ASP A 560 10.25 -2.68 -31.33
CA ASP A 560 9.71 -3.71 -32.21
C ASP A 560 8.55 -4.49 -31.55
N GLU A 561 8.69 -4.82 -30.25
CA GLU A 561 7.63 -5.47 -29.47
C GLU A 561 6.42 -4.53 -29.31
N TYR A 562 6.66 -3.23 -29.09
CA TYR A 562 5.59 -2.23 -29.01
C TYR A 562 4.87 -2.03 -30.37
N ALA A 563 5.63 -2.03 -31.47
CA ALA A 563 5.02 -1.89 -32.80
C ALA A 563 4.10 -3.06 -33.13
N ASP A 564 4.52 -4.30 -32.83
CA ASP A 564 3.68 -5.49 -32.96
C ASP A 564 2.46 -5.42 -32.04
N PHE A 565 2.64 -4.99 -30.80
CA PHE A 565 1.54 -4.78 -29.86
C PHE A 565 0.50 -3.82 -30.41
N CYS A 566 0.89 -2.65 -30.93
CA CYS A 566 -0.06 -1.69 -31.53
C CYS A 566 -0.80 -2.27 -32.75
N ARG A 567 -0.11 -3.03 -33.61
CA ARG A 567 -0.77 -3.72 -34.74
C ARG A 567 -1.78 -4.75 -34.27
N LYS A 568 -1.41 -5.56 -33.27
CA LYS A 568 -2.31 -6.56 -32.69
C LYS A 568 -3.53 -5.91 -32.02
N VAL A 569 -3.34 -4.78 -31.34
CA VAL A 569 -4.43 -3.96 -30.75
C VAL A 569 -5.41 -3.53 -31.82
N GLU A 570 -4.94 -2.99 -32.95
CA GLU A 570 -5.78 -2.55 -34.07
C GLU A 570 -6.57 -3.72 -34.68
N ASP A 571 -5.88 -4.82 -35.03
CA ASP A 571 -6.51 -5.99 -35.65
C ASP A 571 -7.48 -6.69 -34.70
N THR A 572 -7.18 -6.72 -33.39
CA THR A 572 -8.06 -7.27 -32.37
C THR A 572 -9.34 -6.41 -32.26
N LEU A 573 -9.20 -5.09 -32.23
CA LEU A 573 -10.35 -4.20 -32.16
C LEU A 573 -11.22 -4.31 -33.43
N ARG A 574 -10.62 -4.35 -34.62
CA ARG A 574 -11.34 -4.58 -35.89
C ARG A 574 -12.10 -5.90 -35.90
N GLY A 575 -11.50 -6.95 -35.36
CA GLY A 575 -12.17 -8.27 -35.26
C GLY A 575 -13.32 -8.32 -34.25
N ILE A 576 -13.38 -7.38 -33.30
CA ILE A 576 -14.49 -7.26 -32.34
C ILE A 576 -15.61 -6.36 -32.89
N VAL A 577 -15.26 -5.36 -33.68
CA VAL A 577 -16.20 -4.39 -34.30
C VAL A 577 -16.10 -4.41 -35.84
N PRO A 578 -16.39 -5.52 -36.51
CA PRO A 578 -16.14 -5.67 -37.94
C PRO A 578 -16.96 -4.71 -38.83
N ASP A 579 -18.12 -4.26 -38.34
CA ASP A 579 -19.00 -3.33 -39.05
C ASP A 579 -18.67 -1.85 -38.84
N GLU A 580 -17.66 -1.54 -38.02
CA GLU A 580 -17.25 -0.15 -37.78
C GLU A 580 -16.33 0.33 -38.92
N ASP A 581 -16.37 1.63 -39.17
CA ASP A 581 -15.47 2.30 -40.11
C ASP A 581 -13.99 2.03 -39.74
N PRO A 582 -13.22 1.44 -40.65
CA PRO A 582 -11.81 1.15 -40.39
C PRO A 582 -10.98 2.40 -39.99
N GLU A 583 -11.39 3.60 -40.43
CA GLU A 583 -10.72 4.85 -40.08
C GLU A 583 -10.97 5.23 -38.63
N VAL A 584 -12.20 5.05 -38.12
CA VAL A 584 -12.52 5.25 -36.70
C VAL A 584 -11.66 4.37 -35.81
N VAL A 585 -11.54 3.09 -36.16
CA VAL A 585 -10.73 2.13 -35.41
C VAL A 585 -9.25 2.59 -35.40
N ARG A 586 -8.70 2.95 -36.55
CA ARG A 586 -7.32 3.42 -36.69
C ARG A 586 -7.06 4.68 -35.87
N GLU A 587 -7.97 5.65 -35.91
CA GLU A 587 -7.86 6.89 -35.17
C GLU A 587 -7.91 6.69 -33.65
N ILE A 588 -8.79 5.79 -33.16
CA ILE A 588 -8.87 5.45 -31.74
C ILE A 588 -7.56 4.79 -31.26
N VAL A 589 -7.01 3.86 -32.04
CA VAL A 589 -5.72 3.19 -31.73
C VAL A 589 -4.56 4.19 -31.80
N ALA A 590 -4.54 5.07 -32.81
CA ALA A 590 -3.53 6.12 -32.91
C ALA A 590 -3.58 7.09 -31.72
N LEU A 591 -4.76 7.43 -31.21
CA LEU A 591 -4.92 8.22 -30.00
C LEU A 591 -4.33 7.51 -28.77
N CYS A 592 -4.55 6.20 -28.61
CA CYS A 592 -3.92 5.41 -27.55
C CYS A 592 -2.39 5.47 -27.61
N SER A 593 -1.82 5.25 -28.79
CA SER A 593 -0.36 5.29 -29.01
C SER A 593 0.23 6.69 -28.79
N ALA A 594 -0.49 7.75 -29.19
CA ALA A 594 -0.06 9.12 -28.98
C ALA A 594 0.00 9.51 -27.49
N ARG A 595 -0.83 8.89 -26.66
CA ARG A 595 -0.86 9.12 -25.21
C ARG A 595 0.32 8.46 -24.48
N ASN A 596 1.00 7.48 -25.07
CA ASN A 596 2.18 6.85 -24.47
C ASN A 596 3.42 7.76 -24.61
N PHE A 597 3.43 8.81 -23.83
CA PHE A 597 4.47 9.84 -23.87
C PHE A 597 5.79 9.37 -23.29
N ILE A 598 5.78 8.50 -22.25
CA ILE A 598 6.98 7.99 -21.59
C ILE A 598 7.88 7.30 -22.62
N ARG A 599 7.30 6.52 -23.52
CA ARG A 599 8.04 5.86 -24.59
C ARG A 599 8.77 6.85 -25.51
N ARG A 600 8.09 7.92 -25.91
CA ARG A 600 8.69 8.93 -26.79
C ARG A 600 9.87 9.62 -26.13
N THR A 601 9.74 9.95 -24.86
CA THR A 601 10.81 10.58 -24.08
C THR A 601 11.98 9.62 -23.80
N ALA A 602 11.70 8.35 -23.54
CA ALA A 602 12.73 7.33 -23.29
C ALA A 602 13.57 7.02 -24.56
N VAL A 603 12.99 7.19 -25.74
CA VAL A 603 13.68 6.93 -27.03
C VAL A 603 14.41 8.18 -27.55
N GLY A 604 14.37 9.30 -26.83
CA GLY A 604 15.14 10.51 -27.19
C GLY A 604 14.35 11.55 -28.02
N ASP A 605 13.05 11.37 -28.16
CA ASP A 605 12.19 12.36 -28.79
C ASP A 605 11.94 13.57 -27.88
N ASP A 606 11.72 14.71 -28.48
CA ASP A 606 11.42 15.97 -27.80
C ASP A 606 10.16 15.85 -26.93
N LEU A 607 10.16 16.53 -25.77
CA LEU A 607 9.03 16.64 -24.84
C LEU A 607 7.83 17.44 -25.40
N THR A 608 7.77 17.71 -26.70
CA THR A 608 6.62 18.33 -27.32
C THR A 608 5.38 17.46 -27.16
N ALA A 609 4.31 18.08 -26.65
CA ALA A 609 3.04 17.38 -26.48
C ALA A 609 2.57 16.81 -27.84
N PRO A 610 2.33 15.49 -27.92
CA PRO A 610 1.83 14.90 -29.15
C PRO A 610 0.43 15.46 -29.47
N LYS A 611 0.08 15.48 -30.74
CA LYS A 611 -1.25 15.83 -31.19
C LYS A 611 -1.87 14.62 -31.85
N ALA A 612 -3.11 14.27 -31.48
CA ALA A 612 -3.89 13.28 -32.19
C ALA A 612 -4.87 14.00 -33.11
N VAL A 613 -4.83 13.69 -34.39
CA VAL A 613 -5.79 14.21 -35.37
C VAL A 613 -6.92 13.19 -35.45
N LEU A 614 -8.14 13.60 -35.17
CA LEU A 614 -9.33 12.77 -35.20
C LEU A 614 -10.39 13.40 -36.14
N SER A 615 -11.03 12.57 -36.94
CA SER A 615 -12.18 12.97 -37.74
C SER A 615 -13.36 13.41 -36.85
N ALA A 616 -14.27 14.20 -37.39
CA ALA A 616 -15.48 14.62 -36.70
C ALA A 616 -16.32 13.41 -36.24
N LYS A 617 -16.32 12.32 -37.02
CA LYS A 617 -17.00 11.05 -36.68
C LYS A 617 -16.40 10.42 -35.43
N THR A 618 -15.10 10.24 -35.38
CA THR A 618 -14.41 9.60 -34.24
C THR A 618 -14.56 10.44 -32.96
N ARG A 619 -14.46 11.78 -33.06
CA ARG A 619 -14.68 12.67 -31.91
C ARG A 619 -16.08 12.53 -31.33
N ARG A 620 -17.13 12.51 -32.19
CA ARG A 620 -18.49 12.30 -31.74
C ARG A 620 -18.64 10.96 -31.00
N ILE A 621 -18.09 9.89 -31.56
CA ILE A 621 -18.12 8.56 -30.93
C ILE A 621 -17.43 8.60 -29.55
N LEU A 622 -16.26 9.20 -29.44
CA LEU A 622 -15.51 9.28 -28.17
C LEU A 622 -16.21 10.20 -27.15
N HIS A 623 -16.88 11.26 -27.61
CA HIS A 623 -17.74 12.08 -26.75
C HIS A 623 -18.94 11.29 -26.22
N GLU A 624 -19.68 10.57 -27.11
CA GLU A 624 -20.80 9.72 -26.74
C GLU A 624 -20.38 8.59 -25.78
N CYS A 625 -19.12 8.14 -25.85
CA CYS A 625 -18.53 7.17 -24.92
C CYS A 625 -18.13 7.81 -23.58
N GLY A 626 -18.27 9.12 -23.41
CA GLY A 626 -17.85 9.85 -22.22
C GLY A 626 -16.34 9.94 -22.05
N TYR A 627 -15.58 9.71 -23.12
CA TYR A 627 -14.11 9.87 -23.11
C TYR A 627 -13.69 11.32 -23.36
N LEU A 628 -14.35 12.03 -24.28
CA LEU A 628 -14.19 13.45 -24.50
C LEU A 628 -15.30 14.22 -23.80
N SER A 629 -14.98 15.38 -23.23
CA SER A 629 -15.94 16.22 -22.48
C SER A 629 -16.80 17.08 -23.40
N SER A 630 -16.35 17.39 -24.64
CA SER A 630 -17.12 18.12 -25.65
C SER A 630 -16.76 17.65 -27.06
N ASP A 631 -17.70 17.82 -28.01
CA ASP A 631 -17.51 17.60 -29.43
C ASP A 631 -17.14 18.87 -30.19
N GLU A 632 -16.92 19.97 -29.47
CA GLU A 632 -16.81 21.38 -29.99
C GLU A 632 -15.57 21.69 -30.83
N SER A 633 -14.90 20.72 -31.35
CA SER A 633 -13.81 21.01 -32.27
C SER A 633 -14.28 20.83 -33.71
N GLY A 634 -14.03 21.84 -34.53
CA GLY A 634 -14.36 21.83 -35.97
C GLY A 634 -13.86 20.57 -36.70
N PRO A 635 -14.22 20.36 -37.97
CA PRO A 635 -13.79 19.19 -38.72
C PRO A 635 -12.25 19.11 -38.73
N ASP A 636 -11.71 17.91 -38.49
CA ASP A 636 -10.29 17.56 -38.53
C ASP A 636 -9.35 18.40 -37.63
N SER A 637 -9.82 18.76 -36.44
CA SER A 637 -8.96 19.45 -35.46
C SER A 637 -8.05 18.50 -34.72
N ALA A 638 -6.80 18.93 -34.49
CA ALA A 638 -5.85 18.23 -33.65
C ALA A 638 -6.26 18.38 -32.16
N LEU A 639 -6.43 17.26 -31.46
CA LEU A 639 -6.59 17.26 -30.04
C LEU A 639 -5.22 17.48 -29.38
N PRO A 640 -5.02 18.58 -28.62
CA PRO A 640 -3.81 18.73 -27.84
C PRO A 640 -3.83 17.73 -26.68
N LEU A 641 -2.75 16.95 -26.55
CA LEU A 641 -2.53 16.11 -25.40
C LEU A 641 -1.58 16.87 -24.47
N GLN A 642 -2.00 17.13 -23.24
CA GLN A 642 -1.21 17.91 -22.30
C GLN A 642 -0.79 17.07 -21.11
N MET A 643 0.45 17.25 -20.68
CA MET A 643 1.02 16.70 -19.45
C MET A 643 1.14 17.82 -18.42
N THR A 644 0.88 17.49 -17.14
CA THR A 644 1.16 18.46 -16.07
C THR A 644 2.67 18.69 -15.97
N GLU A 645 3.10 19.91 -15.64
CA GLU A 645 4.52 20.23 -15.50
C GLU A 645 5.19 19.34 -14.45
N LEU A 646 4.50 19.05 -13.35
CA LEU A 646 5.00 18.13 -12.32
C LEU A 646 5.26 16.70 -12.87
N THR A 647 4.37 16.20 -13.72
CA THR A 647 4.57 14.89 -14.38
C THR A 647 5.76 14.95 -15.33
N ALA A 648 5.89 16.02 -16.11
CA ALA A 648 7.01 16.26 -17.00
C ALA A 648 8.34 16.34 -16.24
N GLU A 649 8.37 17.02 -15.10
CA GLU A 649 9.56 17.13 -14.24
C GLU A 649 9.99 15.78 -13.68
N ILE A 650 9.05 14.96 -13.17
CA ILE A 650 9.34 13.60 -12.69
C ILE A 650 9.96 12.76 -13.81
N ILE A 651 9.38 12.82 -15.02
CA ILE A 651 9.89 12.06 -16.17
C ILE A 651 11.29 12.54 -16.55
N ARG A 652 11.51 13.86 -16.70
CA ARG A 652 12.83 14.42 -17.03
C ARG A 652 13.90 14.01 -16.02
N LYS A 653 13.61 14.17 -14.73
CA LYS A 653 14.52 13.82 -13.65
C LYS A 653 14.89 12.33 -13.69
N ARG A 654 13.92 11.44 -13.81
CA ARG A 654 14.16 9.99 -13.82
C ARG A 654 14.87 9.51 -15.08
N ILE A 655 14.51 10.04 -16.26
CA ILE A 655 15.21 9.69 -17.50
C ILE A 655 16.66 10.17 -17.46
N ALA A 656 16.94 11.32 -16.88
CA ALA A 656 18.31 11.81 -16.67
C ALA A 656 19.11 10.89 -15.73
N GLU A 657 18.48 10.31 -14.71
CA GLU A 657 19.10 9.34 -13.80
C GLU A 657 19.42 8.00 -14.47
N PHE A 658 18.58 7.56 -15.44
CA PHE A 658 18.75 6.26 -16.11
C PHE A 658 19.84 6.25 -17.18
N ARG A 659 20.45 7.38 -17.50
CA ARG A 659 21.42 7.53 -18.58
C ARG A 659 20.83 7.11 -19.95
N LYS A 660 21.68 6.63 -20.88
CA LYS A 660 21.25 6.40 -22.28
C LYS A 660 20.52 5.05 -22.53
N ASP A 661 20.54 4.12 -21.57
CA ASP A 661 19.92 2.78 -21.71
C ASP A 661 19.03 2.46 -20.52
N PRO A 662 17.74 2.85 -20.52
CA PRO A 662 16.80 2.50 -19.46
C PRO A 662 16.49 1.00 -19.50
N THR A 663 16.63 0.33 -18.36
CA THR A 663 16.23 -1.07 -18.19
C THR A 663 14.72 -1.19 -17.93
N VAL A 664 14.19 -2.42 -18.07
CA VAL A 664 12.78 -2.72 -17.70
C VAL A 664 12.50 -2.36 -16.24
N LEU A 665 13.47 -2.55 -15.33
CA LEU A 665 13.36 -2.13 -13.94
C LEU A 665 13.20 -0.61 -13.81
N HIS A 666 14.05 0.17 -14.45
CA HIS A 666 13.98 1.63 -14.42
C HIS A 666 12.63 2.13 -14.92
N MET A 667 12.13 1.58 -16.02
CA MET A 667 10.82 1.94 -16.55
C MET A 667 9.67 1.49 -15.64
N SER A 668 9.77 0.33 -15.02
CA SER A 668 8.78 -0.15 -14.05
C SER A 668 8.70 0.77 -12.83
N GLN A 669 9.83 1.21 -12.30
CA GLN A 669 9.89 2.18 -11.18
C GLN A 669 9.31 3.55 -11.57
N LEU A 670 9.59 4.03 -12.78
CA LEU A 670 9.00 5.27 -13.29
C LEU A 670 7.48 5.15 -13.42
N LEU A 671 6.98 4.07 -14.03
CA LEU A 671 5.55 3.81 -14.16
C LEU A 671 4.83 3.73 -12.80
N GLU A 672 5.49 3.15 -11.79
CA GLU A 672 4.94 3.12 -10.43
C GLU A 672 4.82 4.51 -9.82
N GLN A 673 5.82 5.36 -9.99
CA GLN A 673 5.78 6.75 -9.49
C GLN A 673 4.73 7.60 -10.17
N LEU A 674 4.43 7.30 -11.44
CA LEU A 674 3.39 7.97 -12.24
C LEU A 674 2.00 7.36 -12.02
N ARG A 675 1.86 6.31 -11.20
CA ARG A 675 0.58 5.68 -10.90
C ARG A 675 -0.42 6.71 -10.34
N GLY A 676 -1.62 6.74 -10.92
CA GLY A 676 -2.67 7.69 -10.53
C GLY A 676 -2.49 9.12 -11.05
N ARG A 677 -1.35 9.43 -11.68
CA ARG A 677 -1.17 10.66 -12.47
C ARG A 677 -1.52 10.31 -13.89
N THR A 678 -2.56 10.91 -14.41
CA THR A 678 -3.03 10.61 -15.76
C THR A 678 -1.94 10.86 -16.78
N TYR A 679 -1.64 9.84 -17.57
CA TYR A 679 -0.98 10.05 -18.84
C TYR A 679 -1.77 11.09 -19.61
N LEU A 680 -1.11 11.99 -20.31
CA LEU A 680 -1.68 13.04 -21.14
C LEU A 680 -3.21 13.11 -21.15
N GLU A 681 -3.76 14.09 -20.45
CA GLU A 681 -5.19 14.38 -20.53
C GLU A 681 -5.49 15.01 -21.87
N VAL A 682 -6.60 14.64 -22.47
CA VAL A 682 -7.13 15.38 -23.61
C VAL A 682 -7.73 16.66 -23.05
N LEU A 683 -7.14 17.80 -23.38
CA LEU A 683 -7.76 19.08 -23.06
C LEU A 683 -9.03 19.24 -23.87
N SER A 684 -10.17 19.32 -23.19
CA SER A 684 -11.34 19.94 -23.77
C SER A 684 -11.11 21.44 -23.84
N ALA A 685 -11.37 22.01 -25.01
CA ALA A 685 -11.41 23.46 -25.16
C ALA A 685 -12.48 24.02 -24.22
N GLY A 686 -12.08 24.64 -23.09
CA GLY A 686 -13.01 25.31 -22.19
C GLY A 686 -12.77 25.16 -20.70
N HIS A 687 -12.01 24.18 -20.24
CA HIS A 687 -11.60 24.13 -18.83
C HIS A 687 -10.09 24.36 -18.76
N PRO A 688 -9.64 25.52 -18.24
CA PRO A 688 -8.23 25.66 -17.91
C PRO A 688 -7.88 24.59 -16.91
N PRO A 689 -6.67 23.95 -16.98
CA PRO A 689 -6.20 23.09 -15.92
C PRO A 689 -6.38 23.88 -14.62
N SER A 690 -6.97 23.25 -13.61
CA SER A 690 -7.07 23.85 -12.29
C SER A 690 -5.68 24.36 -11.94
N ARG A 691 -5.51 25.68 -11.93
CA ARG A 691 -4.24 26.33 -11.56
C ARG A 691 -3.92 25.88 -10.14
N VAL A 692 -3.10 24.86 -10.02
CA VAL A 692 -2.17 24.77 -8.90
C VAL A 692 -1.30 26.00 -9.07
N ASN A 693 -1.37 26.92 -8.12
CA ASN A 693 -0.66 28.18 -8.14
C ASN A 693 0.83 27.92 -8.36
N ASP A 694 1.33 28.11 -9.59
CA ASP A 694 2.75 28.00 -9.95
C ASP A 694 3.63 29.12 -9.35
N GLN A 695 3.06 29.99 -8.49
CA GLN A 695 3.78 31.16 -7.97
C GLN A 695 4.56 30.96 -6.65
N GLN A 696 4.67 29.74 -6.13
CA GLN A 696 5.40 29.53 -4.85
C GLN A 696 6.65 28.63 -4.92
N HIS A 697 7.14 28.26 -6.10
CA HIS A 697 8.36 27.45 -6.23
C HIS A 697 9.68 28.21 -6.40
N GLU A 698 9.70 29.56 -6.36
CA GLU A 698 10.96 30.32 -6.44
C GLU A 698 11.73 30.45 -5.12
N HIS A 699 11.23 29.94 -3.98
CA HIS A 699 11.92 30.07 -2.68
C HIS A 699 12.44 28.75 -2.08
N ALA A 700 12.41 27.64 -2.82
CA ALA A 700 12.95 26.37 -2.33
C ALA A 700 14.21 25.87 -3.07
N ALA A 701 14.87 26.76 -3.83
CA ALA A 701 16.10 26.47 -4.56
C ALA A 701 17.20 27.52 -4.24
N ALA A 702 17.35 27.88 -2.96
CA ALA A 702 18.52 28.62 -2.48
C ALA A 702 19.06 27.97 -1.20
#